data_fa4d3752c9efdc2be7b8fe48a41ce2e0
#
_entry.id   fa4d3752c9efdc2be7b8fe48a41ce2e0
#
_cell.length_a   1.000
_cell.length_b   1.000
_cell.length_c   1.000
_cell.angle_alpha   90.00
_cell.angle_beta   90.00
_cell.angle_gamma   90.00
#
_symmetry.space_group_name_H-M   'P 1'
#
loop_
_entity.id
_entity.type
_entity.pdbx_description
1 polymer ?
#
loop_
_entity_poly.entity_id
_entity_poly.type
_entity_poly.pdbx_seq_one_letter_code
_entity_poly.pdbx_strand_id
1 'polypeptide(L)'
;MRGINHNPPTAVTAFLAGAAFLAGAAFAPLRAQSVDPRALDPDGSAHSGHNEETALALPRFPTRGGGSVSLPRLLAPDDTARIRKVFDLQREGRFDAAISQTAGIRDDLLLGDLLAARYLNPAYHPTTGQLRMWLRTFSSLSDSPAIYGLLAAQTPRGATLPPAPPNIALGSMHAPAHVRLPEEDDPSLRVFTRNSMLDHTVRERASQGVKGARSALHLIQITPGLNDLYAAHLRTEVAMTLFSAGENRLALSIAREAFETSSGRLGLAGYVAGLAAWRQGRPDEAEPLFEAASRAPLTPGSIRAGAAFWAARSHRAVGDVAAYEPWLHRAAAAPHTFYGLLASQALGLHHASPARHGGTIGDAASMSLADDRQALHEGTPVLGEIDVEAVAATPAGRRAFALAQVGENARAEATLRRLWPDVQNDAALCRSLQLVADAMGMKELASQMALLIQSQDGDQSAHQTRFPLPPLHPDHGFRMDPALVYALTRLESNFDANAVSGSGAHGLMQVMPVTAGFVTHSTSTDNAMRAAGLHDPGHNLEIGQLYVLYLAQLSTQHPGPHAPAGGDLIRMLASYNAGPSAIARRAANGTDEADDPLLYIEQLPNNETRDYVRRAFTYLWIYADRLGLPSPSLETLARNEWPAFSAEQGLTGRGSHTIH
;
A
#
# COMPACT_ATOMS: atom_id res chain seq x y z
N MET A 1 -7.72 60.34 -25.88
CA MET A 1 -7.15 59.82 -27.15
C MET A 1 -6.51 58.47 -26.85
N ARG A 2 -7.13 57.43 -27.40
CA ARG A 2 -6.58 56.19 -28.02
C ARG A 2 -5.54 55.42 -27.17
N GLY A 3 -5.64 54.15 -26.92
CA GLY A 3 -6.45 53.10 -27.53
C GLY A 3 -6.33 51.80 -26.72
N ILE A 4 -7.35 51.04 -26.84
CA ILE A 4 -7.61 49.71 -26.28
C ILE A 4 -6.78 48.69 -27.08
N ASN A 5 -6.08 47.76 -26.44
CA ASN A 5 -5.70 46.51 -27.10
C ASN A 5 -6.05 45.30 -26.24
N HIS A 6 -7.02 44.53 -26.70
CA HIS A 6 -7.37 43.19 -26.30
C HIS A 6 -6.41 42.20 -26.96
N ASN A 7 -5.97 41.23 -26.22
CA ASN A 7 -5.46 39.98 -26.79
C ASN A 7 -6.20 38.78 -26.16
N PRO A 8 -6.67 37.83 -26.99
CA PRO A 8 -7.39 36.65 -26.54
C PRO A 8 -6.46 35.47 -26.27
N PRO A 9 -6.94 34.43 -25.56
CA PRO A 9 -6.12 33.27 -25.16
C PRO A 9 -5.90 32.30 -26.33
N THR A 10 -4.69 31.80 -26.42
CA THR A 10 -4.24 30.82 -27.41
C THR A 10 -4.77 29.41 -27.09
N ALA A 11 -5.52 28.88 -28.04
CA ALA A 11 -5.93 27.48 -28.09
C ALA A 11 -4.74 26.58 -28.50
N VAL A 12 -4.57 25.43 -27.81
CA VAL A 12 -3.66 24.38 -28.17
C VAL A 12 -4.34 23.47 -29.19
N THR A 13 -3.80 23.43 -30.41
CA THR A 13 -4.27 22.62 -31.52
C THR A 13 -3.61 21.24 -31.47
N ALA A 14 -4.41 20.19 -31.44
CA ALA A 14 -3.96 18.82 -31.62
C ALA A 14 -3.76 18.51 -33.11
N PHE A 15 -2.61 17.94 -33.48
CA PHE A 15 -2.34 17.42 -34.83
C PHE A 15 -2.84 15.98 -34.94
N LEU A 16 -3.76 15.75 -35.86
CA LEU A 16 -4.12 14.45 -36.43
C LEU A 16 -3.56 14.40 -37.86
N ALA A 17 -2.66 13.47 -38.12
CA ALA A 17 -2.27 13.12 -39.48
C ALA A 17 -3.04 11.86 -39.91
N GLY A 18 -3.85 12.02 -40.97
CA GLY A 18 -4.56 10.93 -41.62
C GLY A 18 -3.73 10.30 -42.74
N ALA A 19 -3.94 9.02 -42.96
CA ALA A 19 -3.64 8.39 -44.25
C ALA A 19 -4.84 7.53 -44.65
N ALA A 20 -5.50 7.93 -45.71
CA ALA A 20 -6.55 7.20 -46.37
C ALA A 20 -5.92 6.23 -47.42
N PHE A 21 -6.43 4.99 -47.45
CA PHE A 21 -6.35 4.18 -48.67
C PHE A 21 -7.68 3.49 -48.92
N LEU A 22 -8.27 3.77 -50.06
CA LEU A 22 -9.47 3.18 -50.63
C LEU A 22 -9.14 1.80 -51.25
N ALA A 23 -9.96 0.80 -50.94
CA ALA A 23 -10.30 -0.24 -51.90
C ALA A 23 -11.64 -0.86 -51.51
N GLY A 24 -12.60 -0.72 -52.40
CA GLY A 24 -13.94 -1.25 -52.23
C GLY A 24 -14.02 -2.74 -52.58
N ALA A 25 -14.80 -3.47 -51.84
CA ALA A 25 -15.44 -4.71 -52.28
C ALA A 25 -16.78 -4.82 -51.54
N ALA A 26 -17.86 -4.98 -52.31
CA ALA A 26 -19.22 -5.17 -51.86
C ALA A 26 -19.36 -6.56 -51.26
N PHE A 27 -19.91 -6.66 -50.06
CA PHE A 27 -20.40 -7.91 -49.52
C PHE A 27 -21.85 -7.76 -49.03
N ALA A 28 -22.66 -8.69 -49.47
CA ALA A 28 -24.06 -8.85 -49.13
C ALA A 28 -24.28 -9.24 -47.66
N PRO A 29 -25.44 -8.95 -47.05
CA PRO A 29 -25.66 -9.22 -45.63
C PRO A 29 -25.89 -10.71 -45.39
N LEU A 30 -24.97 -11.36 -44.69
CA LEU A 30 -25.16 -12.68 -44.13
C LEU A 30 -25.97 -12.56 -42.83
N ARG A 31 -27.12 -13.30 -42.79
CA ARG A 31 -27.94 -13.49 -41.60
C ARG A 31 -27.08 -14.08 -40.47
N ALA A 32 -27.17 -13.46 -39.30
CA ALA A 32 -26.57 -13.99 -38.09
C ALA A 32 -27.26 -15.30 -37.69
N GLN A 33 -26.57 -16.40 -37.87
CA GLN A 33 -26.88 -17.66 -37.20
C GLN A 33 -26.19 -17.68 -35.85
N SER A 34 -26.94 -18.01 -34.80
CA SER A 34 -26.43 -18.26 -33.47
C SER A 34 -25.54 -19.50 -33.50
N VAL A 35 -24.25 -19.34 -33.42
CA VAL A 35 -23.27 -20.44 -33.34
C VAL A 35 -23.14 -20.83 -31.88
N ASP A 36 -23.54 -22.07 -31.55
CA ASP A 36 -23.18 -22.72 -30.31
C ASP A 36 -21.64 -22.81 -30.23
N PRO A 37 -20.98 -22.34 -29.17
CA PRO A 37 -19.52 -22.41 -29.05
C PRO A 37 -18.95 -23.83 -29.13
N ARG A 38 -19.79 -24.86 -29.07
CA ARG A 38 -19.42 -26.27 -29.14
C ARG A 38 -19.55 -26.88 -30.55
N ALA A 39 -20.17 -26.16 -31.49
CA ALA A 39 -20.43 -26.68 -32.83
C ALA A 39 -19.34 -26.24 -33.81
N LEU A 40 -18.18 -26.85 -33.75
CA LEU A 40 -17.20 -26.86 -34.85
C LEU A 40 -16.59 -28.25 -34.97
N ASP A 41 -17.12 -28.93 -35.99
CA ASP A 41 -16.74 -30.14 -36.68
C ASP A 41 -16.66 -31.49 -35.93
N PRO A 42 -17.37 -32.49 -36.48
CA PRO A 42 -17.27 -33.88 -36.08
C PRO A 42 -16.41 -34.65 -37.09
N ASP A 43 -15.16 -34.91 -36.81
CA ASP A 43 -14.52 -36.10 -37.31
C ASP A 43 -13.44 -36.60 -36.34
N GLY A 44 -13.82 -37.64 -35.61
CA GLY A 44 -12.99 -38.34 -34.69
C GLY A 44 -12.20 -39.45 -35.35
N SER A 45 -10.94 -39.54 -35.10
CA SER A 45 -10.20 -40.77 -35.12
C SER A 45 -9.31 -40.88 -33.89
N ALA A 46 -9.63 -41.87 -33.08
CA ALA A 46 -8.92 -42.21 -31.87
C ALA A 46 -7.55 -42.81 -32.20
N HIS A 47 -6.51 -42.26 -31.65
CA HIS A 47 -5.23 -42.96 -31.44
C HIS A 47 -4.88 -42.98 -29.96
N SER A 48 -4.93 -44.17 -29.40
CA SER A 48 -4.46 -44.51 -28.07
C SER A 48 -2.94 -44.43 -28.01
N GLY A 49 -2.45 -43.41 -27.28
CA GLY A 49 -1.05 -43.32 -26.84
C GLY A 49 -1.04 -43.30 -25.32
N HIS A 50 -0.41 -44.30 -24.71
CA HIS A 50 -0.15 -44.31 -23.26
C HIS A 50 0.78 -43.16 -22.93
N ASN A 51 0.29 -42.15 -22.25
CA ASN A 51 1.12 -41.14 -21.59
C ASN A 51 1.14 -41.44 -20.10
N GLU A 52 2.35 -41.62 -19.57
CA GLU A 52 2.61 -41.72 -18.14
C GLU A 52 2.02 -40.48 -17.45
N GLU A 53 1.01 -40.70 -16.60
CA GLU A 53 0.43 -39.69 -15.74
C GLU A 53 1.48 -39.25 -14.71
N THR A 54 2.12 -38.14 -14.93
CA THR A 54 2.74 -37.39 -13.85
C THR A 54 1.62 -36.79 -13.01
N ALA A 55 1.14 -37.55 -12.04
CA ALA A 55 0.19 -37.07 -11.05
C ALA A 55 0.89 -35.96 -10.23
N LEU A 56 0.63 -34.70 -10.58
CA LEU A 56 1.00 -33.59 -9.75
C LEU A 56 0.31 -33.75 -8.39
N ALA A 57 1.10 -34.10 -7.36
CA ALA A 57 0.63 -34.18 -6.01
C ALA A 57 0.12 -32.79 -5.59
N LEU A 58 -1.16 -32.68 -5.24
CA LEU A 58 -1.66 -31.46 -4.64
C LEU A 58 -0.96 -31.23 -3.28
N PRO A 59 -0.62 -29.98 -2.95
CA PRO A 59 -0.07 -29.69 -1.63
C PRO A 59 -1.00 -30.20 -0.53
N ARG A 60 -0.44 -30.84 0.49
CA ARG A 60 -1.15 -31.27 1.69
C ARG A 60 -0.72 -30.37 2.83
N PHE A 61 -1.67 -29.81 3.55
CA PHE A 61 -1.43 -28.89 4.63
C PHE A 61 -1.66 -29.58 5.97
N PRO A 62 -0.77 -29.40 6.98
CA PRO A 62 -0.95 -30.00 8.30
C PRO A 62 -2.18 -29.40 9.01
N THR A 63 -2.91 -30.24 9.74
CA THR A 63 -4.03 -29.85 10.60
C THR A 63 -3.68 -30.05 12.07
N ARG A 64 -4.40 -29.40 12.99
CA ARG A 64 -4.23 -29.54 14.45
C ARG A 64 -4.33 -30.98 14.98
N GLY A 65 -4.98 -31.87 14.25
CA GLY A 65 -5.15 -33.29 14.62
C GLY A 65 -4.12 -34.25 14.03
N GLY A 66 -3.03 -33.74 13.43
CA GLY A 66 -2.03 -34.58 12.75
C GLY A 66 -2.48 -35.09 11.36
N GLY A 67 -3.65 -34.69 10.88
CA GLY A 67 -4.11 -34.92 9.52
C GLY A 67 -3.54 -33.92 8.51
N SER A 68 -3.93 -34.05 7.25
CA SER A 68 -3.58 -33.09 6.20
C SER A 68 -4.83 -32.73 5.40
N VAL A 69 -5.09 -31.43 5.23
CA VAL A 69 -6.15 -30.95 4.35
C VAL A 69 -5.63 -30.84 2.92
N SER A 70 -6.38 -31.36 1.97
CA SER A 70 -6.07 -31.21 0.54
C SER A 70 -7.07 -30.28 -0.11
N LEU A 71 -6.61 -29.46 -1.07
CA LEU A 71 -7.52 -28.67 -1.90
C LEU A 71 -8.38 -29.57 -2.80
N PRO A 72 -9.65 -29.21 -3.04
CA PRO A 72 -10.58 -30.06 -3.80
C PRO A 72 -10.16 -30.16 -5.28
N ARG A 73 -10.26 -31.35 -5.82
CA ARG A 73 -10.15 -31.59 -7.27
C ARG A 73 -11.53 -31.51 -7.88
N LEU A 74 -11.79 -30.40 -8.58
CA LEU A 74 -13.13 -30.15 -9.17
C LEU A 74 -13.23 -30.64 -10.60
N LEU A 75 -12.12 -30.66 -11.33
CA LEU A 75 -12.09 -31.12 -12.71
C LEU A 75 -11.65 -32.59 -12.79
N ALA A 76 -12.26 -33.34 -13.69
CA ALA A 76 -11.79 -34.67 -14.03
C ALA A 76 -10.35 -34.63 -14.59
N PRO A 77 -9.56 -35.72 -14.43
CA PRO A 77 -8.17 -35.74 -14.90
C PRO A 77 -8.03 -35.42 -16.40
N ASP A 78 -8.89 -35.97 -17.23
CA ASP A 78 -8.91 -35.74 -18.70
C ASP A 78 -9.15 -34.28 -19.04
N ASP A 79 -10.15 -33.63 -18.38
CA ASP A 79 -10.47 -32.23 -18.60
C ASP A 79 -9.35 -31.33 -18.04
N THR A 80 -8.75 -31.67 -16.90
CA THR A 80 -7.60 -30.98 -16.34
C THR A 80 -6.44 -30.93 -17.33
N ALA A 81 -6.09 -32.08 -17.92
CA ALA A 81 -5.01 -32.19 -18.91
C ALA A 81 -5.31 -31.39 -20.19
N ARG A 82 -6.56 -31.48 -20.70
CA ARG A 82 -6.99 -30.73 -21.90
C ARG A 82 -7.01 -29.24 -21.68
N ILE A 83 -7.59 -28.76 -20.57
CA ILE A 83 -7.68 -27.34 -20.23
C ILE A 83 -6.29 -26.75 -20.09
N ARG A 84 -5.37 -27.43 -19.41
CA ARG A 84 -3.97 -27.02 -19.30
C ARG A 84 -3.34 -26.89 -20.69
N LYS A 85 -3.50 -27.91 -21.54
CA LYS A 85 -2.98 -27.88 -22.90
C LYS A 85 -3.58 -26.73 -23.73
N VAL A 86 -4.86 -26.39 -23.54
CA VAL A 86 -5.48 -25.25 -24.24
C VAL A 86 -4.82 -23.92 -23.82
N PHE A 87 -4.58 -23.69 -22.53
CA PHE A 87 -3.88 -22.50 -22.06
C PHE A 87 -2.46 -22.43 -22.66
N ASP A 88 -1.72 -23.54 -22.68
CA ASP A 88 -0.37 -23.60 -23.27
C ASP A 88 -0.40 -23.26 -24.75
N LEU A 89 -1.28 -23.90 -25.53
CA LEU A 89 -1.42 -23.62 -26.97
C LEU A 89 -1.79 -22.16 -27.26
N GLN A 90 -2.62 -21.56 -26.42
CA GLN A 90 -2.97 -20.14 -26.57
C GLN A 90 -1.77 -19.22 -26.26
N ARG A 91 -0.95 -19.56 -25.25
CA ARG A 91 0.31 -18.83 -24.98
C ARG A 91 1.31 -18.93 -26.13
N GLU A 92 1.34 -20.08 -26.80
CA GLU A 92 2.17 -20.32 -28.00
C GLU A 92 1.61 -19.67 -29.28
N GLY A 93 0.41 -19.06 -29.24
CA GLY A 93 -0.26 -18.50 -30.43
C GLY A 93 -0.88 -19.55 -31.36
N ARG A 94 -0.99 -20.80 -30.95
CA ARG A 94 -1.53 -21.93 -31.73
C ARG A 94 -3.04 -22.06 -31.55
N PHE A 95 -3.77 -21.04 -32.02
CA PHE A 95 -5.20 -20.89 -31.70
C PHE A 95 -6.09 -21.97 -32.32
N ASP A 96 -5.81 -22.42 -33.55
CA ASP A 96 -6.63 -23.49 -34.20
C ASP A 96 -6.56 -24.80 -33.41
N ALA A 97 -5.37 -25.18 -32.99
CA ALA A 97 -5.15 -26.34 -32.12
C ALA A 97 -5.83 -26.17 -30.76
N ALA A 98 -5.76 -24.95 -30.18
CA ALA A 98 -6.46 -24.66 -28.93
C ALA A 98 -7.98 -24.76 -29.05
N ILE A 99 -8.56 -24.27 -30.16
CA ILE A 99 -9.99 -24.34 -30.45
C ILE A 99 -10.43 -25.81 -30.55
N SER A 100 -9.69 -26.60 -31.32
CA SER A 100 -9.97 -28.06 -31.49
C SER A 100 -9.92 -28.78 -30.12
N GLN A 101 -8.94 -28.48 -29.26
CA GLN A 101 -8.87 -29.08 -27.93
C GLN A 101 -10.01 -28.61 -27.02
N THR A 102 -10.46 -27.36 -27.15
CA THR A 102 -11.57 -26.80 -26.34
C THR A 102 -12.87 -27.57 -26.60
N ALA A 103 -13.12 -28.00 -27.84
CA ALA A 103 -14.33 -28.77 -28.20
C ALA A 103 -14.42 -30.12 -27.48
N GLY A 104 -13.34 -30.70 -27.03
CA GLY A 104 -13.30 -31.98 -26.30
C GLY A 104 -13.46 -31.87 -24.77
N ILE A 105 -13.58 -30.66 -24.22
CA ILE A 105 -13.75 -30.41 -22.77
C ILE A 105 -15.24 -30.68 -22.43
N ARG A 106 -15.46 -31.50 -21.39
CA ARG A 106 -16.81 -31.85 -20.92
C ARG A 106 -17.33 -30.92 -19.84
N ASP A 107 -16.43 -30.44 -18.99
CA ASP A 107 -16.74 -29.52 -17.89
C ASP A 107 -16.56 -28.05 -18.35
N ASP A 108 -17.63 -27.27 -18.34
CA ASP A 108 -17.66 -25.90 -18.81
C ASP A 108 -17.27 -24.86 -17.72
N LEU A 109 -16.89 -25.31 -16.53
CA LEU A 109 -16.56 -24.45 -15.41
C LEU A 109 -15.52 -23.35 -15.77
N LEU A 110 -14.50 -23.69 -16.57
CA LEU A 110 -13.44 -22.78 -17.00
C LEU A 110 -13.58 -22.29 -18.46
N LEU A 111 -14.71 -22.56 -19.13
CA LEU A 111 -14.89 -22.15 -20.53
C LEU A 111 -14.74 -20.63 -20.72
N GLY A 112 -15.30 -19.84 -19.80
CA GLY A 112 -15.18 -18.38 -19.83
C GLY A 112 -13.74 -17.91 -19.73
N ASP A 113 -12.94 -18.53 -18.86
CA ASP A 113 -11.52 -18.20 -18.67
C ASP A 113 -10.68 -18.57 -19.89
N LEU A 114 -10.95 -19.73 -20.50
CA LEU A 114 -10.29 -20.17 -21.74
C LEU A 114 -10.56 -19.20 -22.89
N LEU A 115 -11.81 -18.78 -23.07
CA LEU A 115 -12.19 -17.81 -24.09
C LEU A 115 -11.58 -16.43 -23.81
N ALA A 116 -11.58 -15.97 -22.55
CA ALA A 116 -10.97 -14.71 -22.18
C ALA A 116 -9.46 -14.70 -22.43
N ALA A 117 -8.76 -15.77 -22.05
CA ALA A 117 -7.32 -15.90 -22.32
C ALA A 117 -7.00 -15.84 -23.81
N ARG A 118 -7.88 -16.39 -24.65
CA ARG A 118 -7.74 -16.31 -26.11
C ARG A 118 -8.00 -14.90 -26.63
N TYR A 119 -9.11 -14.28 -26.22
CA TYR A 119 -9.55 -12.98 -26.75
C TYR A 119 -8.65 -11.84 -26.31
N LEU A 120 -8.01 -11.95 -25.14
CA LEU A 120 -7.07 -10.96 -24.62
C LEU A 120 -5.63 -11.17 -25.10
N ASN A 121 -5.34 -12.28 -25.83
CA ASN A 121 -4.03 -12.48 -26.41
C ASN A 121 -3.81 -11.50 -27.57
N PRO A 122 -2.73 -10.72 -27.58
CA PRO A 122 -2.46 -9.71 -28.62
C PRO A 122 -2.40 -10.27 -30.05
N ALA A 123 -2.04 -11.55 -30.21
CA ALA A 123 -1.96 -12.23 -31.50
C ALA A 123 -3.32 -12.76 -31.99
N TYR A 124 -4.38 -12.72 -31.18
CA TYR A 124 -5.71 -13.13 -31.55
C TYR A 124 -6.63 -11.93 -31.78
N HIS A 125 -7.43 -11.97 -32.84
CA HIS A 125 -8.33 -10.86 -33.22
C HIS A 125 -9.80 -11.31 -33.08
N PRO A 126 -10.42 -11.20 -31.89
CA PRO A 126 -11.80 -11.56 -31.73
C PRO A 126 -12.74 -10.58 -32.44
N THR A 127 -13.83 -11.07 -32.96
CA THR A 127 -14.88 -10.23 -33.55
C THR A 127 -15.70 -9.54 -32.43
N THR A 128 -16.29 -8.39 -32.75
CA THR A 128 -17.20 -7.70 -31.82
C THR A 128 -18.40 -8.57 -31.38
N GLY A 129 -18.85 -9.50 -32.25
CA GLY A 129 -19.88 -10.46 -31.94
C GLY A 129 -19.44 -11.45 -30.84
N GLN A 130 -18.24 -11.99 -30.94
CA GLN A 130 -17.64 -12.88 -29.94
C GLN A 130 -17.48 -12.19 -28.59
N LEU A 131 -16.96 -10.95 -28.58
CA LEU A 131 -16.80 -10.17 -27.36
C LEU A 131 -18.15 -9.85 -26.69
N ARG A 132 -19.18 -9.48 -27.47
CA ARG A 132 -20.53 -9.23 -26.96
C ARG A 132 -21.15 -10.50 -26.38
N MET A 133 -20.99 -11.67 -27.04
CA MET A 133 -21.49 -12.93 -26.54
C MET A 133 -20.78 -13.30 -25.24
N TRP A 134 -19.48 -13.19 -25.18
CA TRP A 134 -18.72 -13.47 -23.97
C TRP A 134 -19.18 -12.60 -22.80
N LEU A 135 -19.32 -11.30 -22.98
CA LEU A 135 -19.81 -10.38 -21.95
C LEU A 135 -21.24 -10.69 -21.49
N ARG A 136 -22.07 -11.18 -22.39
CA ARG A 136 -23.44 -11.59 -22.03
C ARG A 136 -23.46 -12.83 -21.12
N THR A 137 -22.55 -13.77 -21.35
CA THR A 137 -22.51 -15.06 -20.65
C THR A 137 -21.63 -15.04 -19.40
N PHE A 138 -20.50 -14.30 -19.45
CA PHE A 138 -19.41 -14.37 -18.49
C PHE A 138 -19.07 -13.02 -17.83
N SER A 139 -20.01 -12.08 -17.79
CA SER A 139 -19.78 -10.72 -17.26
C SER A 139 -19.33 -10.68 -15.79
N SER A 140 -19.58 -11.75 -15.03
CA SER A 140 -19.15 -11.89 -13.64
C SER A 140 -17.68 -12.29 -13.48
N LEU A 141 -16.97 -12.69 -14.54
CA LEU A 141 -15.58 -13.13 -14.46
C LEU A 141 -14.59 -11.95 -14.32
N SER A 142 -13.39 -12.26 -13.81
CA SER A 142 -12.33 -11.28 -13.58
C SER A 142 -11.88 -10.53 -14.84
N ASP A 143 -11.94 -11.18 -15.99
CA ASP A 143 -11.53 -10.61 -17.27
C ASP A 143 -12.58 -9.67 -17.90
N SER A 144 -13.78 -9.55 -17.33
CA SER A 144 -14.89 -8.80 -17.95
C SER A 144 -14.58 -7.33 -18.22
N PRO A 145 -13.85 -6.57 -17.36
CA PRO A 145 -13.45 -5.21 -17.69
C PRO A 145 -12.48 -5.12 -18.87
N ALA A 146 -11.54 -6.06 -18.98
CA ALA A 146 -10.58 -6.11 -20.08
C ALA A 146 -11.27 -6.44 -21.42
N ILE A 147 -12.16 -7.44 -21.43
CA ILE A 147 -12.98 -7.80 -22.60
C ILE A 147 -13.90 -6.63 -23.00
N TYR A 148 -14.48 -5.92 -22.02
CA TYR A 148 -15.30 -4.73 -22.31
C TYR A 148 -14.48 -3.60 -22.93
N GLY A 149 -13.27 -3.36 -22.39
CA GLY A 149 -12.34 -2.38 -22.95
C GLY A 149 -11.96 -2.71 -24.40
N LEU A 150 -11.69 -3.99 -24.69
CA LEU A 150 -11.40 -4.45 -26.04
C LEU A 150 -12.60 -4.26 -26.99
N LEU A 151 -13.82 -4.58 -26.53
CA LEU A 151 -15.05 -4.32 -27.29
C LEU A 151 -15.26 -2.84 -27.55
N ALA A 152 -15.04 -1.99 -26.55
CA ALA A 152 -15.18 -0.55 -26.68
C ALA A 152 -14.20 0.04 -27.72
N ALA A 153 -12.96 -0.43 -27.71
CA ALA A 153 -11.94 -0.04 -28.68
C ALA A 153 -12.28 -0.41 -30.11
N GLN A 154 -12.96 -1.56 -30.33
CA GLN A 154 -13.37 -2.06 -31.65
C GLN A 154 -14.74 -1.52 -32.11
N THR A 155 -15.49 -0.85 -31.24
CA THR A 155 -16.86 -0.37 -31.54
C THR A 155 -16.78 1.04 -32.13
N PRO A 156 -17.38 1.30 -33.31
CA PRO A 156 -17.41 2.64 -33.90
C PRO A 156 -18.07 3.66 -32.97
N ARG A 157 -17.63 4.93 -33.04
CA ARG A 157 -18.21 6.02 -32.25
C ARG A 157 -19.70 6.16 -32.58
N GLY A 158 -20.54 6.15 -31.54
CA GLY A 158 -22.00 6.28 -31.65
C GLY A 158 -22.76 4.94 -31.72
N ALA A 159 -22.08 3.82 -31.79
CA ALA A 159 -22.74 2.52 -31.67
C ALA A 159 -22.95 2.13 -30.17
N THR A 160 -24.09 1.48 -29.89
CA THR A 160 -24.45 1.07 -28.52
C THR A 160 -23.54 -0.03 -28.01
N LEU A 161 -22.90 0.22 -26.87
CA LEU A 161 -22.20 -0.78 -26.08
C LEU A 161 -23.18 -1.48 -25.11
N PRO A 162 -22.92 -2.75 -24.73
CA PRO A 162 -23.64 -3.36 -23.62
C PRO A 162 -23.37 -2.58 -22.32
N PRO A 163 -24.20 -2.78 -21.26
CA PRO A 163 -23.90 -2.23 -19.95
C PRO A 163 -22.46 -2.58 -19.55
N ALA A 164 -21.74 -1.61 -19.00
CA ALA A 164 -20.40 -1.87 -18.49
C ALA A 164 -20.50 -2.93 -17.39
N PRO A 165 -19.61 -3.95 -17.37
CA PRO A 165 -19.56 -4.89 -16.28
C PRO A 165 -19.33 -4.11 -14.98
N PRO A 166 -19.91 -4.58 -13.86
CA PRO A 166 -19.66 -3.92 -12.59
C PRO A 166 -18.15 -3.88 -12.39
N ASN A 167 -17.64 -2.66 -12.30
CA ASN A 167 -16.28 -2.44 -11.86
C ASN A 167 -16.25 -2.82 -10.39
N ILE A 168 -16.12 -4.11 -10.11
CA ILE A 168 -15.66 -4.58 -8.83
C ILE A 168 -14.19 -4.15 -8.86
N ALA A 169 -14.00 -2.89 -8.51
CA ALA A 169 -12.67 -2.35 -8.46
C ALA A 169 -11.89 -3.28 -7.55
N LEU A 170 -10.93 -3.99 -8.13
CA LEU A 170 -9.83 -4.58 -7.37
C LEU A 170 -9.20 -3.53 -6.45
N GLY A 171 -9.38 -2.24 -6.74
CA GLY A 171 -9.14 -1.11 -5.87
C GLY A 171 -9.91 -1.05 -4.56
N SER A 172 -11.01 -1.77 -4.37
CA SER A 172 -11.66 -1.85 -3.05
C SER A 172 -11.05 -2.94 -2.14
N MET A 173 -10.28 -3.88 -2.69
CA MET A 173 -9.38 -4.75 -1.92
C MET A 173 -8.00 -4.12 -1.73
N HIS A 174 -7.72 -3.01 -2.35
CA HIS A 174 -6.65 -2.17 -1.86
C HIS A 174 -7.07 -1.84 -0.43
N ALA A 175 -6.51 -2.58 0.53
CA ALA A 175 -6.36 -1.98 1.83
C ALA A 175 -5.91 -0.57 1.50
N PRO A 176 -6.65 0.48 1.94
CA PRO A 176 -6.26 1.85 1.60
C PRO A 176 -4.76 1.88 1.80
N ALA A 177 -4.02 2.51 0.89
CA ALA A 177 -2.55 2.52 0.89
C ALA A 177 -1.98 2.83 2.30
N HIS A 178 -2.84 3.16 3.18
CA HIS A 178 -2.67 3.37 4.61
C HIS A 178 -3.73 2.55 5.36
N VAL A 179 -3.46 1.29 5.67
CA VAL A 179 -4.17 0.62 6.78
C VAL A 179 -3.79 1.42 8.03
N ARG A 180 -4.72 2.27 8.47
CA ARG A 180 -4.52 3.03 9.69
C ARG A 180 -4.46 2.05 10.86
N LEU A 181 -3.41 2.17 11.63
CA LEU A 181 -3.37 1.47 12.90
C LEU A 181 -4.47 2.04 13.81
N PRO A 182 -5.06 1.25 14.73
CA PRO A 182 -6.06 1.75 15.67
C PRO A 182 -5.61 2.99 16.45
N GLU A 183 -4.31 3.11 16.69
CA GLU A 183 -3.69 4.26 17.35
C GLU A 183 -3.70 5.55 16.52
N GLU A 184 -3.94 5.42 15.21
CA GLU A 184 -4.05 6.55 14.26
C GLU A 184 -5.51 6.99 14.05
N ASP A 185 -6.48 6.23 14.57
CA ASP A 185 -7.89 6.61 14.49
C ASP A 185 -8.12 7.93 15.21
N ASP A 186 -8.70 8.89 14.50
CA ASP A 186 -8.98 10.22 15.07
C ASP A 186 -10.41 10.27 15.61
N PRO A 187 -10.60 10.23 16.94
CA PRO A 187 -11.91 10.26 17.55
C PRO A 187 -12.66 11.57 17.28
N SER A 188 -11.98 12.65 16.92
CA SER A 188 -12.60 13.93 16.59
C SER A 188 -13.48 13.85 15.36
N LEU A 189 -13.14 12.99 14.40
CA LEU A 189 -13.89 12.79 13.14
C LEU A 189 -15.28 12.17 13.37
N ARG A 190 -15.54 11.60 14.54
CA ARG A 190 -16.86 11.07 14.93
C ARG A 190 -17.78 12.14 15.53
N VAL A 191 -17.24 13.32 15.84
CA VAL A 191 -17.95 14.37 16.57
C VAL A 191 -18.44 15.49 15.65
N PHE A 192 -17.77 15.67 14.49
CA PHE A 192 -18.19 16.65 13.50
C PHE A 192 -17.99 16.12 12.09
N THR A 193 -18.83 16.60 11.15
CA THR A 193 -18.70 16.28 9.73
C THR A 193 -17.76 17.29 9.06
N ARG A 194 -16.73 16.81 8.39
CA ARG A 194 -15.78 17.64 7.65
C ARG A 194 -16.38 18.08 6.30
N ASN A 195 -16.01 19.30 5.90
CA ASN A 195 -16.23 19.79 4.55
C ASN A 195 -14.88 19.84 3.82
N SER A 196 -14.66 18.91 2.88
CA SER A 196 -13.39 18.74 2.18
C SER A 196 -12.96 20.01 1.40
N MET A 197 -13.90 20.77 0.87
CA MET A 197 -13.61 22.02 0.16
C MET A 197 -13.15 23.12 1.13
N LEU A 198 -13.78 23.22 2.30
CA LEU A 198 -13.37 24.17 3.34
C LEU A 198 -12.00 23.80 3.90
N ASP A 199 -11.77 22.52 4.20
CA ASP A 199 -10.47 22.00 4.65
C ASP A 199 -9.36 22.33 3.65
N HIS A 200 -9.62 22.09 2.36
CA HIS A 200 -8.66 22.41 1.29
C HIS A 200 -8.38 23.90 1.21
N THR A 201 -9.43 24.74 1.21
CA THR A 201 -9.30 26.21 1.10
C THR A 201 -8.56 26.80 2.30
N VAL A 202 -8.82 26.30 3.52
CA VAL A 202 -8.14 26.75 4.74
C VAL A 202 -6.65 26.41 4.67
N ARG A 203 -6.30 25.19 4.29
CA ARG A 203 -4.91 24.75 4.16
C ARG A 203 -4.17 25.49 3.05
N GLU A 204 -4.80 25.66 1.88
CA GLU A 204 -4.24 26.40 0.76
C GLU A 204 -3.91 27.85 1.17
N ARG A 205 -4.87 28.54 1.80
CA ARG A 205 -4.62 29.91 2.28
C ARG A 205 -3.52 29.93 3.33
N ALA A 206 -3.54 29.03 4.31
CA ALA A 206 -2.53 28.98 5.38
C ALA A 206 -1.11 28.78 4.81
N SER A 207 -0.95 28.00 3.74
CA SER A 207 0.34 27.76 3.09
C SER A 207 0.97 29.01 2.44
N GLN A 208 0.18 30.08 2.24
CA GLN A 208 0.64 31.36 1.70
C GLN A 208 1.29 32.25 2.77
N GLY A 209 1.70 31.69 3.90
CA GLY A 209 2.35 32.39 5.00
C GLY A 209 1.38 33.18 5.88
N VAL A 210 1.91 34.12 6.66
CA VAL A 210 1.16 34.85 7.71
C VAL A 210 -0.08 35.58 7.15
N LYS A 211 0.02 36.19 5.97
CA LYS A 211 -1.14 36.87 5.34
C LYS A 211 -2.24 35.87 4.95
N GLY A 212 -1.83 34.75 4.38
CA GLY A 212 -2.74 33.67 4.02
C GLY A 212 -3.38 33.02 5.24
N ALA A 213 -2.63 32.80 6.30
CA ALA A 213 -3.14 32.28 7.57
C ALA A 213 -4.22 33.21 8.18
N ARG A 214 -4.02 34.53 8.17
CA ARG A 214 -5.04 35.49 8.59
C ARG A 214 -6.32 35.40 7.73
N SER A 215 -6.15 35.24 6.41
CA SER A 215 -7.29 35.03 5.50
C SER A 215 -8.03 33.71 5.78
N ALA A 216 -7.29 32.64 6.11
CA ALA A 216 -7.88 31.36 6.51
C ALA A 216 -8.66 31.47 7.83
N LEU A 217 -8.10 32.13 8.85
CA LEU A 217 -8.76 32.37 10.14
C LEU A 217 -10.03 33.22 9.96
N HIS A 218 -9.97 34.24 9.11
CA HIS A 218 -11.16 35.06 8.80
C HIS A 218 -12.24 34.21 8.10
N LEU A 219 -11.86 33.35 7.16
CA LEU A 219 -12.81 32.44 6.51
C LEU A 219 -13.49 31.52 7.53
N ILE A 220 -12.74 30.94 8.47
CA ILE A 220 -13.30 30.11 9.55
C ILE A 220 -14.31 30.91 10.37
N GLN A 221 -13.97 32.16 10.72
CA GLN A 221 -14.82 33.03 11.53
C GLN A 221 -16.14 33.39 10.87
N ILE A 222 -16.12 33.67 9.56
CA ILE A 222 -17.31 34.13 8.80
C ILE A 222 -18.15 32.98 8.23
N THR A 223 -17.68 31.72 8.36
CA THR A 223 -18.44 30.56 7.82
C THR A 223 -19.63 30.26 8.73
N PRO A 224 -20.88 30.46 8.25
CA PRO A 224 -22.06 30.29 9.08
C PRO A 224 -22.31 28.80 9.39
N GLY A 225 -22.78 28.51 10.62
CA GLY A 225 -23.15 27.16 11.03
C GLY A 225 -21.97 26.21 11.26
N LEU A 226 -20.75 26.72 11.32
CA LEU A 226 -19.58 25.91 11.65
C LEU A 226 -19.62 25.47 13.10
N ASN A 227 -19.48 24.15 13.33
CA ASN A 227 -19.40 23.59 14.69
C ASN A 227 -18.09 24.07 15.37
N ASP A 228 -18.17 24.45 16.67
CA ASP A 228 -17.02 25.00 17.41
C ASP A 228 -15.81 24.06 17.42
N LEU A 229 -16.03 22.74 17.56
CA LEU A 229 -14.94 21.75 17.50
C LEU A 229 -14.32 21.67 16.11
N TYR A 230 -15.14 21.78 15.05
CA TYR A 230 -14.62 21.80 13.70
C TYR A 230 -13.87 23.10 13.42
N ALA A 231 -14.37 24.23 13.90
CA ALA A 231 -13.66 25.50 13.82
C ALA A 231 -12.30 25.46 14.55
N ALA A 232 -12.26 24.85 15.76
CA ALA A 232 -11.02 24.63 16.49
C ALA A 232 -10.06 23.69 15.75
N HIS A 233 -10.58 22.63 15.13
CA HIS A 233 -9.78 21.74 14.27
C HIS A 233 -9.14 22.49 13.10
N LEU A 234 -9.91 23.30 12.37
CA LEU A 234 -9.39 24.11 11.26
C LEU A 234 -8.35 25.14 11.73
N ARG A 235 -8.56 25.79 12.88
CA ARG A 235 -7.54 26.67 13.49
C ARG A 235 -6.25 25.90 13.82
N THR A 236 -6.37 24.65 14.29
CA THR A 236 -5.22 23.78 14.57
C THR A 236 -4.44 23.47 13.29
N GLU A 237 -5.13 23.24 12.16
CA GLU A 237 -4.49 23.04 10.85
C GLU A 237 -3.72 24.29 10.41
N VAL A 238 -4.29 25.50 10.61
CA VAL A 238 -3.59 26.75 10.36
C VAL A 238 -2.38 26.91 11.24
N ALA A 239 -2.49 26.61 12.55
CA ALA A 239 -1.39 26.69 13.50
C ALA A 239 -0.26 25.73 13.15
N MET A 240 -0.58 24.49 12.76
CA MET A 240 0.40 23.49 12.34
C MET A 240 1.14 23.93 11.07
N THR A 241 0.44 24.53 10.10
CA THR A 241 1.05 25.08 8.88
C THR A 241 2.04 26.20 9.21
N LEU A 242 1.67 27.10 10.11
CA LEU A 242 2.54 28.17 10.58
C LEU A 242 3.75 27.67 11.38
N PHE A 243 3.55 26.64 12.22
CA PHE A 243 4.62 25.98 12.94
C PHE A 243 5.65 25.37 11.99
N SER A 244 5.17 24.66 10.96
CA SER A 244 6.05 24.11 9.91
C SER A 244 6.78 25.18 9.09
N ALA A 245 6.22 26.39 9.01
CA ALA A 245 6.85 27.54 8.36
C ALA A 245 7.80 28.35 9.29
N GLY A 246 7.95 27.93 10.57
CA GLY A 246 8.78 28.61 11.53
C GLY A 246 8.11 29.79 12.27
N GLU A 247 6.85 30.07 11.99
CA GLU A 247 6.06 31.15 12.61
C GLU A 247 5.55 30.76 14.01
N ASN A 248 6.48 30.37 14.90
CA ASN A 248 6.19 29.67 16.16
C ASN A 248 5.34 30.50 17.13
N ARG A 249 5.52 31.83 17.19
CA ARG A 249 4.71 32.68 18.08
C ARG A 249 3.24 32.67 17.70
N LEU A 250 2.99 32.79 16.39
CA LEU A 250 1.62 32.83 15.87
C LEU A 250 0.97 31.45 15.94
N ALA A 251 1.73 30.40 15.63
CA ALA A 251 1.30 29.00 15.80
C ALA A 251 0.88 28.71 17.25
N LEU A 252 1.70 29.11 18.24
CA LEU A 252 1.39 28.94 19.67
C LEU A 252 0.09 29.64 20.05
N SER A 253 -0.07 30.90 19.65
CA SER A 253 -1.27 31.70 19.98
C SER A 253 -2.53 31.06 19.41
N ILE A 254 -2.53 30.67 18.12
CA ILE A 254 -3.69 30.12 17.44
C ILE A 254 -4.01 28.70 17.97
N ALA A 255 -2.99 27.87 18.21
CA ALA A 255 -3.20 26.50 18.70
C ALA A 255 -3.74 26.51 20.15
N ARG A 256 -3.23 27.43 21.00
CA ARG A 256 -3.74 27.59 22.37
C ARG A 256 -5.20 28.03 22.36
N GLU A 257 -5.55 29.06 21.56
CA GLU A 257 -6.94 29.49 21.40
C GLU A 257 -7.83 28.34 20.90
N ALA A 258 -7.36 27.54 19.93
CA ALA A 258 -8.10 26.37 19.44
C ALA A 258 -8.29 25.31 20.54
N PHE A 259 -7.30 25.08 21.38
CA PHE A 259 -7.39 24.16 22.50
C PHE A 259 -8.40 24.65 23.56
N GLU A 260 -8.34 25.92 23.92
CA GLU A 260 -9.25 26.55 24.87
C GLU A 260 -10.70 26.57 24.36
N THR A 261 -10.92 26.97 23.09
CA THR A 261 -12.26 27.00 22.47
C THR A 261 -12.87 25.61 22.31
N SER A 262 -12.04 24.57 22.18
CA SER A 262 -12.49 23.17 22.26
C SER A 262 -12.78 22.67 23.67
N SER A 263 -12.67 23.54 24.69
CA SER A 263 -12.73 23.19 26.13
C SER A 263 -11.71 22.12 26.52
N GLY A 264 -10.50 22.19 25.96
CA GLY A 264 -9.41 21.22 26.19
C GLY A 264 -9.67 19.83 25.61
N ARG A 265 -10.64 19.66 24.73
CA ARG A 265 -11.03 18.35 24.20
C ARG A 265 -10.18 17.93 22.99
N LEU A 266 -9.70 18.88 22.19
CA LEU A 266 -8.96 18.62 20.93
C LEU A 266 -7.46 18.53 21.20
N GLY A 267 -6.96 17.33 21.52
CA GLY A 267 -5.56 17.15 21.96
C GLY A 267 -4.52 17.54 20.90
N LEU A 268 -4.84 17.44 19.61
CA LEU A 268 -3.94 17.92 18.55
C LEU A 268 -3.65 19.42 18.69
N ALA A 269 -4.61 20.24 19.11
CA ALA A 269 -4.39 21.67 19.31
C ALA A 269 -3.39 21.94 20.46
N GLY A 270 -3.57 21.24 21.60
CA GLY A 270 -2.63 21.29 22.73
C GLY A 270 -1.24 20.79 22.34
N TYR A 271 -1.16 19.73 21.52
CA TYR A 271 0.10 19.19 21.01
C TYR A 271 0.86 20.20 20.16
N VAL A 272 0.20 20.85 19.20
CA VAL A 272 0.80 21.88 18.34
C VAL A 272 1.23 23.09 19.17
N ALA A 273 0.43 23.52 20.16
CA ALA A 273 0.80 24.59 21.06
C ALA A 273 2.06 24.23 21.86
N GLY A 274 2.15 23.02 22.40
CA GLY A 274 3.32 22.52 23.11
C GLY A 274 4.58 22.50 22.24
N LEU A 275 4.49 22.00 21.01
CA LEU A 275 5.61 22.01 20.04
C LEU A 275 6.07 23.43 19.72
N ALA A 276 5.14 24.36 19.54
CA ALA A 276 5.45 25.76 19.25
C ALA A 276 6.10 26.48 20.45
N ALA A 277 5.71 26.17 21.69
CA ALA A 277 6.32 26.64 22.92
C ALA A 277 7.74 26.05 23.08
N TRP A 278 7.88 24.73 22.90
CA TRP A 278 9.17 24.03 22.95
C TRP A 278 10.19 24.64 21.95
N ARG A 279 9.77 24.86 20.71
CA ARG A 279 10.63 25.46 19.67
C ARG A 279 11.10 26.87 20.02
N GLN A 280 10.37 27.58 20.84
CA GLN A 280 10.77 28.91 21.36
C GLN A 280 11.67 28.83 22.58
N GLY A 281 12.15 27.64 22.99
CA GLY A 281 12.96 27.44 24.18
C GLY A 281 12.21 27.67 25.50
N ARG A 282 10.89 27.38 25.50
CA ARG A 282 9.99 27.58 26.65
C ARG A 282 9.40 26.24 27.12
N PRO A 283 10.24 25.33 27.67
CA PRO A 283 9.79 24.01 28.10
C PRO A 283 8.80 24.08 29.27
N ASP A 284 8.88 25.08 30.13
CA ASP A 284 7.95 25.38 31.22
C ASP A 284 6.53 25.69 30.75
N GLU A 285 6.40 26.32 29.58
CA GLU A 285 5.10 26.57 28.97
C GLU A 285 4.63 25.37 28.12
N ALA A 286 5.55 24.63 27.53
CA ALA A 286 5.24 23.45 26.72
C ALA A 286 4.71 22.27 27.55
N GLU A 287 5.27 22.07 28.75
CA GLU A 287 4.94 20.97 29.66
C GLU A 287 3.43 20.83 29.92
N PRO A 288 2.73 21.84 30.48
CA PRO A 288 1.30 21.71 30.78
C PRO A 288 0.44 21.55 29.53
N LEU A 289 0.89 22.09 28.38
CA LEU A 289 0.18 21.91 27.09
C LEU A 289 0.27 20.48 26.60
N PHE A 290 1.44 19.85 26.69
CA PHE A 290 1.61 18.45 26.31
C PHE A 290 0.87 17.51 27.25
N GLU A 291 0.92 17.76 28.56
CA GLU A 291 0.17 16.99 29.54
C GLU A 291 -1.34 17.02 29.25
N ALA A 292 -1.89 18.22 29.06
CA ALA A 292 -3.30 18.39 28.75
C ALA A 292 -3.67 17.72 27.41
N ALA A 293 -2.83 17.85 26.39
CA ALA A 293 -3.02 17.19 25.10
C ALA A 293 -3.06 15.66 25.22
N SER A 294 -2.16 15.07 26.03
CA SER A 294 -2.12 13.62 26.25
C SER A 294 -3.37 13.09 26.99
N ARG A 295 -4.02 13.93 27.78
CA ARG A 295 -5.23 13.56 28.55
C ARG A 295 -6.53 13.88 27.80
N ALA A 296 -6.47 14.69 26.72
CA ALA A 296 -7.64 15.17 26.02
C ALA A 296 -8.41 14.01 25.33
N PRO A 297 -9.75 14.01 25.41
CA PRO A 297 -10.56 12.86 24.95
C PRO A 297 -10.61 12.70 23.44
N LEU A 298 -10.49 13.78 22.68
CA LEU A 298 -10.50 13.76 21.21
C LEU A 298 -9.07 13.78 20.64
N THR A 299 -8.25 12.81 21.08
CA THR A 299 -6.84 12.71 20.69
C THR A 299 -6.57 11.34 20.10
N PRO A 300 -6.04 11.25 18.86
CA PRO A 300 -5.54 10.00 18.30
C PRO A 300 -4.49 9.37 19.22
N GLY A 301 -4.44 8.03 19.27
CA GLY A 301 -3.48 7.31 20.12
C GLY A 301 -2.03 7.69 19.84
N SER A 302 -1.69 7.89 18.57
CA SER A 302 -0.35 8.32 18.13
C SER A 302 0.02 9.73 18.66
N ILE A 303 -0.91 10.69 18.60
CA ILE A 303 -0.72 12.05 19.13
C ILE A 303 -0.70 12.03 20.66
N ARG A 304 -1.48 11.17 21.29
CA ARG A 304 -1.49 10.99 22.76
C ARG A 304 -0.14 10.49 23.27
N ALA A 305 0.44 9.49 22.58
CA ALA A 305 1.79 9.00 22.85
C ALA A 305 2.84 10.08 22.61
N GLY A 306 2.73 10.82 21.51
CA GLY A 306 3.62 11.94 21.21
C GLY A 306 3.55 13.03 22.28
N ALA A 307 2.36 13.44 22.67
CA ALA A 307 2.17 14.43 23.74
C ALA A 307 2.76 13.96 25.08
N ALA A 308 2.58 12.68 25.44
CA ALA A 308 3.19 12.11 26.63
C ALA A 308 4.73 12.09 26.58
N PHE A 309 5.30 11.72 25.42
CA PHE A 309 6.75 11.72 25.20
C PHE A 309 7.34 13.14 25.31
N TRP A 310 6.70 14.13 24.70
CA TRP A 310 7.13 15.52 24.77
C TRP A 310 6.91 16.13 26.16
N ALA A 311 5.86 15.71 26.91
CA ALA A 311 5.72 16.07 28.31
C ALA A 311 6.89 15.56 29.14
N ALA A 312 7.28 14.28 28.99
CA ALA A 312 8.47 13.73 29.64
C ALA A 312 9.73 14.58 29.34
N ARG A 313 9.96 14.92 28.08
CA ARG A 313 11.09 15.76 27.68
C ARG A 313 11.02 17.15 28.33
N SER A 314 9.84 17.74 28.42
CA SER A 314 9.63 19.06 29.05
C SER A 314 9.94 19.01 30.53
N HIS A 315 9.44 18.02 31.28
CA HIS A 315 9.77 17.80 32.69
C HIS A 315 11.29 17.69 32.91
N ARG A 316 11.97 16.89 32.07
CA ARG A 316 13.43 16.78 32.14
C ARG A 316 14.12 18.12 31.90
N ALA A 317 13.62 18.92 30.94
CA ALA A 317 14.22 20.21 30.59
C ALA A 317 14.03 21.29 31.68
N VAL A 318 12.93 21.25 32.44
CA VAL A 318 12.68 22.14 33.58
C VAL A 318 13.29 21.62 34.89
N GLY A 319 13.93 20.42 34.88
CA GLY A 319 14.59 19.83 36.03
C GLY A 319 13.69 18.95 36.92
N ASP A 320 12.45 18.69 36.52
CA ASP A 320 11.55 17.76 37.21
C ASP A 320 11.80 16.32 36.73
N VAL A 321 12.89 15.73 37.23
CA VAL A 321 13.29 14.36 36.86
C VAL A 321 12.29 13.31 37.40
N ALA A 322 11.56 13.60 38.45
CA ALA A 322 10.63 12.64 39.06
C ALA A 322 9.42 12.36 38.16
N ALA A 323 8.98 13.33 37.37
CA ALA A 323 7.87 13.15 36.43
C ALA A 323 8.32 12.55 35.07
N TYR A 324 9.62 12.51 34.76
CA TYR A 324 10.15 12.05 33.47
C TYR A 324 9.72 10.61 33.13
N GLU A 325 10.03 9.63 33.99
CA GLU A 325 9.70 8.23 33.74
C GLU A 325 8.19 7.94 33.68
N PRO A 326 7.35 8.48 34.59
CA PRO A 326 5.88 8.27 34.49
C PRO A 326 5.30 8.69 33.15
N TRP A 327 5.78 9.80 32.57
CA TRP A 327 5.33 10.25 31.28
C TRP A 327 5.86 9.41 30.12
N LEU A 328 7.09 8.89 30.22
CA LEU A 328 7.61 7.89 29.25
C LEU A 328 6.78 6.60 29.30
N HIS A 329 6.44 6.09 30.49
CA HIS A 329 5.57 4.91 30.61
C HIS A 329 4.21 5.14 29.98
N ARG A 330 3.67 6.35 30.10
CA ARG A 330 2.41 6.73 29.45
C ARG A 330 2.53 6.74 27.91
N ALA A 331 3.64 7.18 27.36
CA ALA A 331 3.91 7.11 25.94
C ALA A 331 4.11 5.67 25.46
N ALA A 332 4.88 4.86 26.19
CA ALA A 332 5.17 3.46 25.90
C ALA A 332 3.91 2.55 25.93
N ALA A 333 2.84 2.99 26.56
CA ALA A 333 1.55 2.28 26.54
C ALA A 333 0.90 2.19 25.15
N ALA A 334 1.45 2.87 24.13
CA ALA A 334 1.06 2.77 22.73
C ALA A 334 2.20 2.16 21.88
N PRO A 335 2.45 0.85 21.95
CA PRO A 335 3.66 0.19 21.45
C PRO A 335 3.81 0.20 19.91
N HIS A 336 2.73 0.48 19.18
CA HIS A 336 2.76 0.55 17.70
C HIS A 336 2.79 1.99 17.18
N THR A 337 3.24 2.92 17.99
CA THR A 337 3.41 4.32 17.60
C THR A 337 4.87 4.73 17.63
N PHE A 338 5.23 5.71 16.81
CA PHE A 338 6.57 6.27 16.76
C PHE A 338 7.11 6.66 18.15
N TYR A 339 6.35 7.45 18.88
CA TYR A 339 6.76 7.91 20.21
C TYR A 339 6.61 6.84 21.31
N GLY A 340 5.72 5.86 21.10
CA GLY A 340 5.61 4.71 22.01
C GLY A 340 6.85 3.82 21.95
N LEU A 341 7.35 3.54 20.76
CA LEU A 341 8.61 2.78 20.57
C LEU A 341 9.83 3.55 21.10
N LEU A 342 9.92 4.86 20.84
CA LEU A 342 10.98 5.70 21.39
C LEU A 342 10.95 5.71 22.93
N ALA A 343 9.77 5.82 23.53
CA ALA A 343 9.62 5.78 24.98
C ALA A 343 10.03 4.41 25.55
N SER A 344 9.61 3.31 24.90
CA SER A 344 10.00 1.96 25.29
C SER A 344 11.51 1.76 25.23
N GLN A 345 12.16 2.27 24.18
CA GLN A 345 13.62 2.23 24.07
C GLN A 345 14.30 3.08 25.17
N ALA A 346 13.80 4.29 25.43
CA ALA A 346 14.35 5.15 26.47
C ALA A 346 14.22 4.58 27.88
N LEU A 347 13.18 3.77 28.13
CA LEU A 347 12.97 3.03 29.38
C LEU A 347 13.71 1.70 29.44
N GLY A 348 14.41 1.28 28.38
CA GLY A 348 15.06 -0.01 28.29
C GLY A 348 14.07 -1.19 28.22
N LEU A 349 12.82 -0.93 27.88
CA LEU A 349 11.77 -1.96 27.71
C LEU A 349 11.78 -2.58 26.31
N HIS A 350 12.40 -1.93 25.35
CA HIS A 350 12.58 -2.46 24.01
C HIS A 350 13.81 -3.37 24.01
N HIS A 351 13.59 -4.65 24.23
CA HIS A 351 14.63 -5.64 24.04
C HIS A 351 14.60 -6.02 22.56
N ALA A 352 15.59 -5.55 21.79
CA ALA A 352 15.91 -6.23 20.55
C ALA A 352 16.11 -7.71 20.90
N SER A 353 15.32 -8.60 20.30
CA SER A 353 15.49 -10.04 20.49
C SER A 353 16.96 -10.35 20.39
N PRO A 354 17.60 -11.00 21.39
CA PRO A 354 19.03 -11.20 21.37
C PRO A 354 19.36 -11.91 20.06
N ALA A 355 20.04 -11.20 19.17
CA ALA A 355 20.50 -11.77 17.91
C ALA A 355 21.24 -13.06 18.27
N ARG A 356 20.63 -14.20 17.99
CA ARG A 356 21.31 -15.49 18.16
C ARG A 356 22.51 -15.41 17.23
N HIS A 357 23.67 -15.33 17.83
CA HIS A 357 24.93 -15.09 17.17
C HIS A 357 25.11 -16.11 16.05
N GLY A 358 25.13 -15.69 14.81
CA GLY A 358 25.65 -16.44 13.68
C GLY A 358 24.67 -16.91 12.60
N GLY A 359 23.38 -16.55 12.65
CA GLY A 359 22.45 -16.85 11.55
C GLY A 359 22.57 -15.89 10.37
N THR A 360 22.46 -16.40 9.15
CA THR A 360 22.32 -15.59 7.94
C THR A 360 20.91 -15.02 7.86
N ILE A 361 20.68 -13.95 7.05
CA ILE A 361 19.33 -13.36 6.83
C ILE A 361 18.31 -14.42 6.38
N GLY A 362 18.76 -15.43 5.61
CA GLY A 362 17.95 -16.60 5.25
C GLY A 362 17.53 -17.43 6.46
N ASP A 363 18.40 -17.56 7.44
CA ASP A 363 18.12 -18.30 8.68
C ASP A 363 17.17 -17.51 9.60
N ALA A 364 17.26 -16.18 9.64
CA ALA A 364 16.33 -15.35 10.41
C ALA A 364 14.90 -15.42 9.84
N ALA A 365 14.74 -15.37 8.52
CA ALA A 365 13.45 -15.59 7.86
C ALA A 365 12.94 -17.03 8.05
N SER A 366 13.85 -18.02 8.04
CA SER A 366 13.53 -19.42 8.31
C SER A 366 13.22 -19.67 9.79
N MET A 367 13.84 -18.91 10.70
CA MET A 367 13.57 -18.97 12.14
C MET A 367 12.26 -18.26 12.49
N SER A 368 11.91 -17.16 11.83
CA SER A 368 10.57 -16.55 11.92
C SER A 368 9.49 -17.55 11.47
N LEU A 369 9.75 -18.32 10.40
CA LEU A 369 8.88 -19.41 9.98
C LEU A 369 8.88 -20.60 10.98
N ALA A 370 9.92 -20.77 11.78
CA ALA A 370 9.98 -21.79 12.84
C ALA A 370 9.29 -21.31 14.12
N ASP A 371 9.40 -20.03 14.48
CA ASP A 371 8.64 -19.40 15.56
C ASP A 371 7.16 -19.28 15.18
N ASP A 372 6.84 -19.02 13.90
CA ASP A 372 5.48 -19.14 13.37
C ASP A 372 4.95 -20.59 13.47
N ARG A 373 5.83 -21.60 13.30
CA ARG A 373 5.46 -22.99 13.58
C ARG A 373 5.26 -23.27 15.08
N GLN A 374 5.95 -22.57 15.95
CA GLN A 374 5.81 -22.72 17.40
C GLN A 374 4.62 -21.91 17.92
N ALA A 375 4.33 -20.74 17.34
CA ALA A 375 3.10 -19.98 17.51
C ALA A 375 1.88 -20.72 16.91
N LEU A 376 2.07 -21.54 15.88
CA LEU A 376 1.07 -22.51 15.39
C LEU A 376 0.65 -23.53 16.47
N HIS A 377 1.49 -23.76 17.49
CA HIS A 377 1.15 -24.59 18.64
C HIS A 377 0.35 -23.83 19.73
N GLU A 378 0.31 -22.50 19.67
CA GLU A 378 -0.34 -21.64 20.68
C GLU A 378 -1.60 -20.91 20.22
N GLY A 379 -2.25 -21.35 19.12
CA GLY A 379 -3.59 -20.85 18.80
C GLY A 379 -3.79 -20.12 17.49
N THR A 380 -2.79 -20.06 16.61
CA THR A 380 -2.98 -19.55 15.23
C THR A 380 -4.00 -20.41 14.48
N PRO A 381 -4.93 -19.81 13.73
CA PRO A 381 -5.91 -20.55 12.95
C PRO A 381 -5.19 -21.36 11.86
N VAL A 382 -5.41 -22.67 11.86
CA VAL A 382 -4.86 -23.62 10.89
C VAL A 382 -5.97 -23.96 9.90
N LEU A 383 -5.62 -24.04 8.60
CA LEU A 383 -6.58 -24.45 7.56
C LEU A 383 -7.28 -25.75 7.95
N GLY A 384 -8.59 -25.71 8.01
CA GLY A 384 -9.49 -26.86 8.24
C GLY A 384 -10.25 -27.25 6.99
N GLU A 385 -10.84 -28.45 6.99
CA GLU A 385 -11.76 -28.87 5.90
C GLU A 385 -12.93 -27.91 5.77
N ILE A 386 -13.43 -27.40 6.89
CA ILE A 386 -14.55 -26.44 6.92
C ILE A 386 -14.21 -25.13 6.17
N ASP A 387 -12.97 -24.68 6.22
CA ASP A 387 -12.52 -23.48 5.51
C ASP A 387 -12.51 -23.71 4.00
N VAL A 388 -12.01 -24.88 3.59
CA VAL A 388 -11.98 -25.28 2.19
C VAL A 388 -13.40 -25.45 1.66
N GLU A 389 -14.30 -26.10 2.41
CA GLU A 389 -15.70 -26.26 2.05
C GLU A 389 -16.43 -24.92 1.97
N ALA A 390 -16.22 -24.02 2.93
CA ALA A 390 -16.83 -22.70 2.93
C ALA A 390 -16.46 -21.90 1.67
N VAL A 391 -15.21 -21.91 1.27
CA VAL A 391 -14.75 -21.25 0.03
C VAL A 391 -15.27 -22.01 -1.21
N ALA A 392 -15.22 -23.34 -1.22
CA ALA A 392 -15.72 -24.18 -2.31
C ALA A 392 -17.23 -24.08 -2.52
N ALA A 393 -18.00 -23.73 -1.51
CA ALA A 393 -19.43 -23.47 -1.63
C ALA A 393 -19.74 -22.23 -2.49
N THR A 394 -18.79 -21.31 -2.62
CA THR A 394 -18.96 -20.12 -3.46
C THR A 394 -18.65 -20.42 -4.94
N PRO A 395 -19.38 -19.82 -5.91
CA PRO A 395 -19.09 -20.02 -7.33
C PRO A 395 -17.65 -19.60 -7.73
N ALA A 396 -17.16 -18.49 -7.16
CA ALA A 396 -15.82 -17.99 -7.43
C ALA A 396 -14.74 -18.86 -6.76
N GLY A 397 -14.98 -19.38 -5.55
CA GLY A 397 -14.06 -20.31 -4.88
C GLY A 397 -13.91 -21.62 -5.66
N ARG A 398 -15.01 -22.21 -6.13
CA ARG A 398 -14.98 -23.40 -7.00
C ARG A 398 -14.13 -23.14 -8.25
N ARG A 399 -14.35 -22.02 -8.92
CA ARG A 399 -13.60 -21.64 -10.11
C ARG A 399 -12.12 -21.45 -9.79
N ALA A 400 -11.78 -20.79 -8.67
CA ALA A 400 -10.40 -20.58 -8.24
C ALA A 400 -9.66 -21.90 -7.97
N PHE A 401 -10.32 -22.87 -7.32
CA PHE A 401 -9.73 -24.20 -7.13
C PHE A 401 -9.50 -24.92 -8.47
N ALA A 402 -10.44 -24.82 -9.41
CA ALA A 402 -10.28 -25.41 -10.73
C ALA A 402 -9.14 -24.73 -11.54
N LEU A 403 -9.02 -23.41 -11.44
CA LEU A 403 -7.91 -22.66 -12.06
C LEU A 403 -6.55 -23.06 -11.46
N ALA A 404 -6.46 -23.18 -10.14
CA ALA A 404 -5.26 -23.66 -9.47
C ALA A 404 -4.93 -25.11 -9.87
N GLN A 405 -5.93 -25.97 -10.01
CA GLN A 405 -5.76 -27.35 -10.47
C GLN A 405 -5.11 -27.44 -11.86
N VAL A 406 -5.36 -26.47 -12.73
CA VAL A 406 -4.74 -26.40 -14.08
C VAL A 406 -3.47 -25.52 -14.12
N GLY A 407 -3.04 -24.94 -12.99
CA GLY A 407 -1.81 -24.14 -12.89
C GLY A 407 -1.98 -22.64 -13.20
N GLU A 408 -3.23 -22.16 -13.37
CA GLU A 408 -3.54 -20.76 -13.67
C GLU A 408 -3.70 -19.94 -12.36
N ASN A 409 -2.62 -19.88 -11.54
CA ASN A 409 -2.64 -19.29 -10.18
C ASN A 409 -3.00 -17.80 -10.20
N ALA A 410 -2.50 -17.03 -11.14
CA ALA A 410 -2.82 -15.61 -11.24
C ALA A 410 -4.33 -15.36 -11.52
N ARG A 411 -4.95 -16.19 -12.36
CA ARG A 411 -6.40 -16.15 -12.61
C ARG A 411 -7.20 -16.62 -11.41
N ALA A 412 -6.72 -17.65 -10.71
CA ALA A 412 -7.32 -18.13 -9.47
C ALA A 412 -7.33 -17.04 -8.41
N GLU A 413 -6.23 -16.32 -8.22
CA GLU A 413 -6.13 -15.19 -7.30
C GLU A 413 -7.07 -14.05 -7.69
N ALA A 414 -7.08 -13.64 -8.96
CA ALA A 414 -7.99 -12.61 -9.46
C ALA A 414 -9.46 -12.99 -9.25
N THR A 415 -9.77 -14.29 -9.32
CA THR A 415 -11.12 -14.82 -9.08
C THR A 415 -11.49 -14.76 -7.59
N LEU A 416 -10.58 -15.13 -6.69
CA LEU A 416 -10.80 -15.03 -5.23
C LEU A 416 -10.94 -13.57 -4.78
N ARG A 417 -10.17 -12.65 -5.36
CA ARG A 417 -10.27 -11.21 -5.06
C ARG A 417 -11.68 -10.66 -5.34
N ARG A 418 -12.40 -11.22 -6.31
CA ARG A 418 -13.78 -10.81 -6.60
C ARG A 418 -14.82 -11.23 -5.56
N LEU A 419 -14.48 -12.15 -4.67
CA LEU A 419 -15.37 -12.51 -3.55
C LEU A 419 -15.44 -11.42 -2.48
N TRP A 420 -14.48 -10.51 -2.44
CA TRP A 420 -14.37 -9.53 -1.36
C TRP A 420 -15.66 -8.74 -1.09
N PRO A 421 -16.34 -8.13 -2.07
CA PRO A 421 -17.58 -7.40 -1.84
C PRO A 421 -18.68 -8.24 -1.16
N ASP A 422 -18.71 -9.54 -1.47
CA ASP A 422 -19.73 -10.46 -0.96
C ASP A 422 -19.39 -10.96 0.46
N VAL A 423 -18.09 -11.08 0.78
CA VAL A 423 -17.61 -11.69 2.03
C VAL A 423 -17.13 -10.69 3.06
N GLN A 424 -16.93 -9.42 2.70
CA GLN A 424 -16.38 -8.38 3.58
C GLN A 424 -17.14 -8.19 4.91
N ASN A 425 -18.42 -8.57 4.94
CA ASN A 425 -19.27 -8.50 6.14
C ASN A 425 -19.42 -9.86 6.85
N ASP A 426 -18.76 -10.91 6.36
CA ASP A 426 -18.75 -12.25 6.95
C ASP A 426 -17.32 -12.58 7.44
N ALA A 427 -17.07 -12.32 8.72
CA ALA A 427 -15.75 -12.52 9.32
C ALA A 427 -15.26 -13.98 9.25
N ALA A 428 -16.17 -14.96 9.32
CA ALA A 428 -15.82 -16.37 9.26
C ALA A 428 -15.35 -16.74 7.84
N LEU A 429 -16.12 -16.33 6.81
CA LEU A 429 -15.76 -16.60 5.42
C LEU A 429 -14.51 -15.81 4.99
N CYS A 430 -14.30 -14.59 5.52
CA CYS A 430 -13.05 -13.84 5.32
C CYS A 430 -11.83 -14.60 5.85
N ARG A 431 -11.92 -15.18 7.05
CA ARG A 431 -10.84 -16.00 7.64
C ARG A 431 -10.59 -17.27 6.82
N SER A 432 -11.65 -17.97 6.41
CA SER A 432 -11.54 -19.15 5.55
C SER A 432 -10.89 -18.80 4.21
N LEU A 433 -11.26 -17.67 3.61
CA LEU A 433 -10.66 -17.19 2.36
C LEU A 433 -9.16 -16.85 2.54
N GLN A 434 -8.79 -16.22 3.64
CA GLN A 434 -7.38 -15.95 3.99
C GLN A 434 -6.56 -17.24 4.07
N LEU A 435 -7.05 -18.23 4.84
CA LEU A 435 -6.37 -19.52 5.03
C LEU A 435 -6.24 -20.31 3.73
N VAL A 436 -7.29 -20.31 2.91
CA VAL A 436 -7.27 -20.94 1.59
C VAL A 436 -6.30 -20.24 0.65
N ALA A 437 -6.29 -18.89 0.62
CA ALA A 437 -5.36 -18.13 -0.21
C ALA A 437 -3.89 -18.40 0.18
N ASP A 438 -3.60 -18.46 1.48
CA ASP A 438 -2.28 -18.81 1.99
C ASP A 438 -1.86 -20.22 1.55
N ALA A 439 -2.76 -21.18 1.71
CA ALA A 439 -2.57 -22.57 1.29
C ALA A 439 -2.35 -22.72 -0.22
N MET A 440 -3.00 -21.88 -1.04
CA MET A 440 -2.81 -21.85 -2.49
C MET A 440 -1.53 -21.11 -2.92
N GLY A 441 -0.73 -20.63 -1.96
CA GLY A 441 0.50 -19.88 -2.22
C GLY A 441 0.27 -18.43 -2.64
N MET A 442 -0.95 -17.91 -2.52
CA MET A 442 -1.34 -16.53 -2.84
C MET A 442 -1.00 -15.59 -1.66
N LYS A 443 0.28 -15.46 -1.34
CA LYS A 443 0.77 -14.79 -0.12
C LYS A 443 0.32 -13.34 -0.02
N GLU A 444 0.27 -12.62 -1.13
CA GLU A 444 -0.19 -11.23 -1.17
C GLU A 444 -1.67 -11.12 -0.80
N LEU A 445 -2.51 -11.96 -1.41
CA LEU A 445 -3.93 -11.98 -1.11
C LEU A 445 -4.17 -12.36 0.37
N ALA A 446 -3.50 -13.40 0.86
CA ALA A 446 -3.60 -13.83 2.26
C ALA A 446 -3.20 -12.71 3.23
N SER A 447 -2.10 -12.01 2.95
CA SER A 447 -1.63 -10.88 3.76
C SER A 447 -2.59 -9.69 3.74
N GLN A 448 -3.14 -9.34 2.58
CA GLN A 448 -4.15 -8.30 2.44
C GLN A 448 -5.43 -8.65 3.19
N MET A 449 -5.89 -9.90 3.09
CA MET A 449 -7.05 -10.39 3.84
C MET A 449 -6.83 -10.33 5.35
N ALA A 450 -5.65 -10.75 5.83
CA ALA A 450 -5.29 -10.68 7.24
C ALA A 450 -5.42 -9.26 7.79
N LEU A 451 -4.97 -8.28 7.03
CA LEU A 451 -5.04 -6.87 7.41
C LEU A 451 -6.47 -6.32 7.44
N LEU A 452 -7.28 -6.75 6.48
CA LEU A 452 -8.69 -6.34 6.41
C LEU A 452 -9.51 -6.93 7.56
N ILE A 453 -9.34 -8.22 7.87
CA ILE A 453 -9.99 -8.90 9.00
C ILE A 453 -9.65 -8.18 10.30
N GLN A 454 -8.38 -7.84 10.48
CA GLN A 454 -7.93 -7.17 11.68
C GLN A 454 -8.49 -5.75 11.84
N SER A 455 -8.69 -5.02 10.73
CA SER A 455 -9.34 -3.70 10.78
C SER A 455 -10.79 -3.78 11.24
N GLN A 456 -11.42 -4.96 11.13
CA GLN A 456 -12.81 -5.22 11.53
C GLN A 456 -12.93 -5.75 12.96
N ASP A 457 -12.03 -6.62 13.38
CA ASP A 457 -12.17 -7.35 14.66
C ASP A 457 -11.77 -6.56 15.92
N GLY A 458 -11.06 -5.41 15.78
CA GLY A 458 -10.67 -4.56 16.93
C GLY A 458 -9.87 -5.25 18.03
N ASP A 459 -9.54 -6.52 17.88
CA ASP A 459 -8.94 -7.36 18.91
C ASP A 459 -7.40 -7.33 18.85
N GLN A 460 -6.80 -7.15 20.02
CA GLN A 460 -5.36 -6.95 20.21
C GLN A 460 -4.50 -8.21 20.07
N SER A 461 -5.09 -9.35 19.75
CA SER A 461 -4.43 -10.64 19.99
C SER A 461 -3.43 -11.09 18.91
N ALA A 462 -3.15 -10.31 17.89
CA ALA A 462 -2.24 -10.79 16.83
C ALA A 462 -1.27 -9.72 16.31
N HIS A 463 -0.22 -9.46 17.08
CA HIS A 463 0.94 -8.67 16.67
C HIS A 463 1.51 -9.16 15.32
N GLN A 464 1.51 -10.48 15.10
CA GLN A 464 2.02 -11.13 13.90
C GLN A 464 1.15 -10.88 12.65
N THR A 465 -0.18 -10.82 12.81
CA THR A 465 -1.10 -10.52 11.72
C THR A 465 -1.11 -9.05 11.30
N ARG A 466 -0.77 -8.14 12.21
CA ARG A 466 -0.68 -6.69 11.92
C ARG A 466 0.47 -6.32 11.00
N PHE A 467 1.58 -7.01 11.10
CA PHE A 467 2.79 -6.73 10.35
C PHE A 467 3.25 -7.99 9.62
N PRO A 468 2.54 -8.43 8.56
CA PRO A 468 2.89 -9.66 7.84
C PRO A 468 4.29 -9.57 7.25
N LEU A 469 4.94 -10.74 7.14
CA LEU A 469 6.24 -10.91 6.48
C LEU A 469 6.06 -11.73 5.19
N PRO A 470 5.46 -11.18 4.12
CA PRO A 470 5.43 -11.87 2.84
C PRO A 470 6.86 -12.04 2.33
N PRO A 471 7.18 -13.11 1.61
CA PRO A 471 8.52 -13.29 1.08
C PRO A 471 8.79 -12.23 -0.01
N LEU A 472 9.71 -11.31 0.27
CA LEU A 472 10.16 -10.30 -0.69
C LEU A 472 11.47 -10.77 -1.31
N HIS A 473 11.51 -10.85 -2.63
CA HIS A 473 12.67 -11.28 -3.41
C HIS A 473 13.03 -10.21 -4.45
N PRO A 474 13.85 -9.20 -4.10
CA PRO A 474 14.39 -8.28 -5.10
C PRO A 474 15.24 -9.04 -6.13
N ASP A 475 15.21 -8.67 -7.41
CA ASP A 475 15.92 -9.36 -8.50
C ASP A 475 17.41 -9.62 -8.23
N HIS A 476 18.08 -8.69 -7.53
CA HIS A 476 19.49 -8.81 -7.17
C HIS A 476 19.72 -8.89 -5.66
N GLY A 477 18.68 -9.31 -4.91
CA GLY A 477 18.72 -9.38 -3.44
C GLY A 477 18.58 -8.04 -2.75
N PHE A 478 18.70 -8.07 -1.43
CA PHE A 478 18.61 -6.86 -0.61
C PHE A 478 19.91 -6.05 -0.68
N ARG A 479 19.81 -4.78 -1.08
CA ARG A 479 20.91 -3.82 -1.16
C ARG A 479 21.00 -2.93 0.07
N MET A 480 19.99 -2.95 0.91
CA MET A 480 19.89 -2.22 2.16
C MET A 480 19.20 -3.11 3.20
N ASP A 481 19.02 -2.60 4.42
CA ASP A 481 18.32 -3.30 5.49
C ASP A 481 16.98 -3.87 4.98
N PRO A 482 16.77 -5.18 5.05
CA PRO A 482 15.49 -5.80 4.71
C PRO A 482 14.32 -5.19 5.47
N ALA A 483 14.48 -4.83 6.75
CA ALA A 483 13.43 -4.21 7.55
C ALA A 483 12.97 -2.86 6.96
N LEU A 484 13.89 -2.07 6.38
CA LEU A 484 13.56 -0.83 5.70
C LEU A 484 12.78 -1.10 4.40
N VAL A 485 13.15 -2.14 3.64
CA VAL A 485 12.42 -2.55 2.43
C VAL A 485 11.00 -2.98 2.79
N TYR A 486 10.83 -3.81 3.83
CA TYR A 486 9.51 -4.21 4.33
C TYR A 486 8.68 -3.02 4.80
N ALA A 487 9.29 -2.08 5.53
CA ALA A 487 8.61 -0.88 6.03
C ALA A 487 8.09 0.00 4.89
N LEU A 488 8.93 0.26 3.88
CA LEU A 488 8.55 1.06 2.72
C LEU A 488 7.48 0.35 1.88
N THR A 489 7.67 -0.93 1.58
CA THR A 489 6.68 -1.72 0.82
C THR A 489 5.31 -1.75 1.53
N ARG A 490 5.32 -1.92 2.84
CA ARG A 490 4.12 -1.85 3.67
C ARG A 490 3.44 -0.48 3.57
N LEU A 491 4.22 0.59 3.64
CA LEU A 491 3.73 1.95 3.66
C LEU A 491 3.18 2.38 2.30
N GLU A 492 3.84 1.98 1.21
CA GLU A 492 3.52 2.39 -0.15
C GLU A 492 2.34 1.64 -0.76
N SER A 493 2.32 0.32 -0.64
CA SER A 493 1.33 -0.52 -1.32
C SER A 493 0.61 -1.51 -0.42
N ASN A 494 0.99 -1.60 0.85
CA ASN A 494 0.55 -2.69 1.71
C ASN A 494 0.83 -4.07 1.08
N PHE A 495 1.99 -4.22 0.45
CA PHE A 495 2.44 -5.42 -0.28
C PHE A 495 1.61 -5.77 -1.53
N ASP A 496 0.90 -4.82 -2.12
CA ASP A 496 0.17 -5.04 -3.38
C ASP A 496 1.07 -4.71 -4.59
N ALA A 497 1.55 -5.74 -5.28
CA ALA A 497 2.36 -5.59 -6.49
C ALA A 497 1.60 -4.93 -7.66
N ASN A 498 0.26 -4.95 -7.63
CA ASN A 498 -0.58 -4.36 -8.66
C ASN A 498 -1.06 -2.94 -8.30
N ALA A 499 -0.63 -2.39 -7.16
CA ALA A 499 -1.03 -1.07 -6.73
C ALA A 499 -0.64 0.01 -7.76
N VAL A 500 -1.58 0.93 -8.02
CA VAL A 500 -1.36 2.11 -8.86
C VAL A 500 -1.93 3.33 -8.14
N SER A 501 -1.10 4.33 -7.87
CA SER A 501 -1.55 5.56 -7.23
C SER A 501 -2.29 6.47 -8.21
N GLY A 502 -3.06 7.42 -7.67
CA GLY A 502 -3.69 8.47 -8.47
C GLY A 502 -2.69 9.34 -9.25
N SER A 503 -1.43 9.38 -8.85
CA SER A 503 -0.33 10.08 -9.51
C SER A 503 0.42 9.21 -10.53
N GLY A 504 0.06 7.93 -10.68
CA GLY A 504 0.70 7.00 -11.61
C GLY A 504 1.99 6.36 -11.09
N ALA A 505 2.15 6.20 -9.78
CA ALA A 505 3.17 5.35 -9.18
C ALA A 505 2.69 3.89 -9.16
N HIS A 506 3.60 2.92 -9.37
CA HIS A 506 3.27 1.52 -9.60
C HIS A 506 3.99 0.56 -8.65
N GLY A 507 3.29 -0.52 -8.29
CA GLY A 507 3.83 -1.72 -7.65
C GLY A 507 4.17 -1.57 -6.18
N LEU A 508 4.94 -2.52 -5.65
CA LEU A 508 5.22 -2.70 -4.22
C LEU A 508 5.77 -1.45 -3.52
N MET A 509 6.72 -0.77 -4.14
CA MET A 509 7.37 0.43 -3.61
C MET A 509 6.87 1.72 -4.27
N GLN A 510 5.74 1.69 -5.00
CA GLN A 510 5.09 2.84 -5.64
C GLN A 510 6.06 3.73 -6.42
N VAL A 511 6.79 3.13 -7.35
CA VAL A 511 7.78 3.83 -8.15
C VAL A 511 7.12 4.48 -9.37
N MET A 512 7.45 5.74 -9.64
CA MET A 512 7.03 6.42 -10.87
C MET A 512 7.80 5.88 -12.08
N PRO A 513 7.18 5.64 -13.26
CA PRO A 513 7.88 5.19 -14.46
C PRO A 513 9.05 6.07 -14.88
N VAL A 514 8.93 7.38 -14.66
CA VAL A 514 10.02 8.35 -14.91
C VAL A 514 11.19 8.12 -13.96
N THR A 515 10.89 7.89 -12.67
CA THR A 515 11.91 7.58 -11.64
C THR A 515 12.62 6.28 -11.96
N ALA A 516 11.88 5.23 -12.38
CA ALA A 516 12.46 3.96 -12.81
C ALA A 516 13.45 4.16 -13.97
N GLY A 517 13.07 4.93 -14.99
CA GLY A 517 13.98 5.27 -16.10
C GLY A 517 15.22 6.03 -15.65
N PHE A 518 15.07 6.93 -14.70
CA PHE A 518 16.18 7.73 -14.15
C PHE A 518 17.19 6.85 -13.39
N VAL A 519 16.75 6.04 -12.42
CA VAL A 519 17.67 5.25 -11.59
C VAL A 519 18.30 4.07 -12.33
N THR A 520 17.68 3.60 -13.41
CA THR A 520 18.25 2.54 -14.28
C THR A 520 19.07 3.08 -15.44
N HIS A 521 19.18 4.40 -15.58
CA HIS A 521 19.82 5.04 -16.74
C HIS A 521 19.27 4.55 -18.09
N SER A 522 17.98 4.23 -18.13
CA SER A 522 17.32 3.70 -19.32
C SER A 522 17.14 4.78 -20.38
N THR A 523 17.62 4.52 -21.58
CA THR A 523 17.47 5.39 -22.75
C THR A 523 16.08 5.30 -23.40
N SER A 524 15.28 4.28 -23.05
CA SER A 524 13.90 4.16 -23.53
C SER A 524 13.05 5.34 -23.05
N THR A 525 12.19 5.86 -23.92
CA THR A 525 11.20 6.91 -23.58
C THR A 525 9.80 6.34 -23.33
N ASP A 526 9.63 5.03 -23.47
CA ASP A 526 8.34 4.36 -23.31
C ASP A 526 7.98 4.16 -21.84
N ASN A 527 7.21 5.10 -21.31
CA ASN A 527 6.70 5.04 -19.94
C ASN A 527 5.64 3.93 -19.73
N ALA A 528 4.91 3.53 -20.78
CA ALA A 528 3.92 2.48 -20.67
C ALA A 528 4.59 1.10 -20.46
N MET A 529 5.67 0.84 -21.20
CA MET A 529 6.47 -0.38 -21.01
C MET A 529 7.12 -0.42 -19.62
N ARG A 530 7.66 0.71 -19.13
CA ARG A 530 8.21 0.79 -17.78
C ARG A 530 7.13 0.55 -16.72
N ALA A 531 5.96 1.18 -16.87
CA ALA A 531 4.84 0.98 -15.96
C ALA A 531 4.42 -0.49 -15.87
N ALA A 532 4.36 -1.19 -17.00
CA ALA A 532 4.05 -2.62 -17.05
C ALA A 532 5.11 -3.46 -16.30
N GLY A 533 6.41 -3.14 -16.47
CA GLY A 533 7.50 -3.83 -15.79
C GLY A 533 7.50 -3.60 -14.26
N LEU A 534 6.97 -2.46 -13.78
CA LEU A 534 6.89 -2.16 -12.36
C LEU A 534 5.82 -2.97 -11.58
N HIS A 535 5.03 -3.80 -12.26
CA HIS A 535 4.14 -4.77 -11.61
C HIS A 535 4.82 -6.12 -11.34
N ASP A 536 6.03 -6.33 -11.86
CA ASP A 536 6.86 -7.46 -11.42
C ASP A 536 7.43 -7.17 -10.02
N PRO A 537 7.15 -8.01 -9.01
CA PRO A 537 7.55 -7.74 -7.63
C PRO A 537 9.07 -7.62 -7.45
N GLY A 538 9.85 -8.54 -8.04
CA GLY A 538 11.30 -8.56 -7.92
C GLY A 538 11.94 -7.33 -8.54
N HIS A 539 11.47 -6.98 -9.73
CA HIS A 539 11.93 -5.80 -10.46
C HIS A 539 11.54 -4.50 -9.74
N ASN A 540 10.32 -4.39 -9.24
CA ASN A 540 9.87 -3.20 -8.49
C ASN A 540 10.70 -2.96 -7.23
N LEU A 541 10.96 -4.03 -6.45
CA LEU A 541 11.80 -3.98 -5.26
C LEU A 541 13.24 -3.55 -5.58
N GLU A 542 13.81 -4.04 -6.70
CA GLU A 542 15.14 -3.62 -7.15
C GLU A 542 15.18 -2.14 -7.49
N ILE A 543 14.24 -1.66 -8.29
CA ILE A 543 14.15 -0.25 -8.69
C ILE A 543 13.90 0.67 -7.48
N GLY A 544 13.01 0.24 -6.56
CA GLY A 544 12.74 0.97 -5.33
C GLY A 544 13.98 1.13 -4.46
N GLN A 545 14.77 0.07 -4.29
CA GLN A 545 16.04 0.13 -3.56
C GLN A 545 17.04 1.08 -4.24
N LEU A 546 17.17 1.04 -5.56
CA LEU A 546 18.04 1.96 -6.29
C LEU A 546 17.62 3.42 -6.07
N TYR A 547 16.33 3.70 -6.03
CA TYR A 547 15.83 5.04 -5.75
C TYR A 547 16.14 5.48 -4.32
N VAL A 548 15.94 4.62 -3.31
CA VAL A 548 16.33 4.89 -1.91
C VAL A 548 17.82 5.19 -1.80
N LEU A 549 18.68 4.38 -2.43
CA LEU A 549 20.13 4.58 -2.44
C LEU A 549 20.52 5.92 -3.11
N TYR A 550 19.86 6.28 -4.20
CA TYR A 550 20.02 7.60 -4.83
C TYR A 550 19.67 8.75 -3.87
N LEU A 551 18.54 8.67 -3.17
CA LEU A 551 18.13 9.69 -2.20
C LEU A 551 19.10 9.78 -1.01
N ALA A 552 19.60 8.64 -0.53
CA ALA A 552 20.61 8.59 0.52
C ALA A 552 21.92 9.24 0.06
N GLN A 553 22.38 8.96 -1.15
CA GLN A 553 23.55 9.63 -1.74
C GLN A 553 23.34 11.14 -1.88
N LEU A 554 22.14 11.55 -2.31
CA LEU A 554 21.81 12.97 -2.43
C LEU A 554 21.86 13.67 -1.08
N SER A 555 21.43 13.01 0.00
CA SER A 555 21.50 13.55 1.37
C SER A 555 22.94 13.71 1.89
N THR A 556 23.90 12.93 1.37
CA THR A 556 25.33 13.09 1.69
C THR A 556 25.97 14.20 0.87
N GLN A 557 25.53 14.42 -0.36
CA GLN A 557 26.06 15.49 -1.23
C GLN A 557 25.56 16.88 -0.82
N HIS A 558 24.36 16.94 -0.26
CA HIS A 558 23.73 18.17 0.24
C HIS A 558 23.34 17.99 1.71
N PRO A 559 24.34 17.90 2.60
CA PRO A 559 24.07 17.64 4.01
C PRO A 559 23.36 18.84 4.65
N GLY A 560 22.39 18.54 5.52
CA GLY A 560 21.82 19.55 6.41
C GLY A 560 22.82 19.93 7.52
N PRO A 561 22.50 20.96 8.33
CA PRO A 561 23.41 21.46 9.37
C PRO A 561 23.86 20.39 10.37
N HIS A 562 23.02 19.38 10.61
CA HIS A 562 23.23 18.31 11.60
C HIS A 562 23.28 16.92 10.97
N ALA A 563 23.41 16.84 9.63
CA ALA A 563 23.41 15.58 8.92
C ALA A 563 24.56 14.67 9.37
N PRO A 564 24.28 13.41 9.73
CA PRO A 564 25.31 12.47 10.12
C PRO A 564 26.18 12.06 8.94
N ALA A 565 27.44 11.71 9.22
CA ALA A 565 28.29 11.07 8.24
C ALA A 565 27.65 9.73 7.81
N GLY A 566 27.37 9.57 6.51
CA GLY A 566 26.72 8.37 5.99
C GLY A 566 25.25 8.54 5.58
N GLY A 567 24.79 9.79 5.47
CA GLY A 567 23.47 10.15 4.97
C GLY A 567 22.41 10.31 6.06
N ASP A 568 21.54 11.26 5.86
CA ASP A 568 20.46 11.61 6.79
C ASP A 568 19.22 10.77 6.46
N LEU A 569 18.92 9.81 7.33
CA LEU A 569 17.78 8.89 7.15
C LEU A 569 16.43 9.63 7.20
N ILE A 570 16.30 10.68 8.04
CA ILE A 570 15.05 11.46 8.12
C ILE A 570 14.79 12.19 6.80
N ARG A 571 15.83 12.86 6.28
CA ARG A 571 15.72 13.61 5.01
C ARG A 571 15.52 12.67 3.82
N MET A 572 16.14 11.50 3.84
CA MET A 572 15.93 10.47 2.82
C MET A 572 14.47 10.02 2.79
N LEU A 573 13.89 9.65 3.94
CA LEU A 573 12.48 9.25 4.04
C LEU A 573 11.52 10.37 3.64
N ALA A 574 11.79 11.60 4.09
CA ALA A 574 11.01 12.77 3.70
C ALA A 574 11.08 13.03 2.19
N SER A 575 12.26 12.83 1.58
CA SER A 575 12.48 13.01 0.13
C SER A 575 11.80 11.91 -0.69
N TYR A 576 11.67 10.72 -0.15
CA TYR A 576 10.95 9.63 -0.82
C TYR A 576 9.47 9.99 -1.04
N ASN A 577 8.82 10.53 -0.02
CA ASN A 577 7.41 10.93 -0.08
C ASN A 577 7.19 12.28 -0.79
N ALA A 578 7.89 13.34 -0.37
CA ALA A 578 7.65 14.70 -0.85
C ALA A 578 8.46 15.08 -2.09
N GLY A 579 9.41 14.24 -2.49
CA GLY A 579 10.39 14.51 -3.52
C GLY A 579 11.60 15.32 -3.01
N PRO A 580 12.81 15.03 -3.52
CA PRO A 580 14.06 15.64 -3.03
C PRO A 580 14.10 17.15 -3.21
N SER A 581 13.49 17.70 -4.27
CA SER A 581 13.44 19.14 -4.52
C SER A 581 12.62 19.90 -3.47
N ALA A 582 11.59 19.29 -2.89
CA ALA A 582 10.79 19.93 -1.84
C ALA A 582 11.61 20.07 -0.54
N ILE A 583 12.34 19.02 -0.19
CA ILE A 583 13.20 19.00 1.01
C ILE A 583 14.41 19.94 0.84
N ALA A 584 15.03 19.96 -0.34
CA ALA A 584 16.14 20.87 -0.64
C ALA A 584 15.72 22.35 -0.57
N ARG A 585 14.54 22.72 -1.08
CA ARG A 585 14.01 24.11 -0.97
C ARG A 585 13.80 24.52 0.48
N ARG A 586 13.37 23.61 1.35
CA ARG A 586 13.22 23.89 2.78
C ARG A 586 14.57 24.24 3.42
N ALA A 587 15.60 23.44 3.13
CA ALA A 587 16.96 23.71 3.61
C ALA A 587 17.47 25.08 3.14
N ALA A 588 17.24 25.43 1.87
CA ALA A 588 17.65 26.71 1.29
C ALA A 588 16.93 27.93 1.92
N ASN A 589 15.71 27.73 2.43
CA ASN A 589 14.92 28.79 3.07
C ASN A 589 15.29 29.04 4.56
N GLY A 590 16.29 28.36 5.10
CA GLY A 590 16.75 28.54 6.49
C GLY A 590 15.76 28.04 7.55
N THR A 591 14.74 27.25 7.17
CA THR A 591 13.77 26.67 8.11
C THR A 591 14.26 25.35 8.72
N ASP A 592 15.48 24.96 8.43
CA ASP A 592 16.08 23.65 8.72
C ASP A 592 17.00 23.65 9.97
N GLU A 593 16.93 24.70 10.79
CA GLU A 593 17.84 24.94 11.91
C GLU A 593 17.47 24.20 13.21
N ALA A 594 16.69 23.11 13.16
CA ALA A 594 16.40 22.35 14.37
C ALA A 594 17.60 21.45 14.70
N ASP A 595 18.27 21.69 15.83
CA ASP A 595 19.28 20.79 16.41
C ASP A 595 18.69 19.45 16.84
N ASP A 596 17.39 19.39 17.00
CA ASP A 596 16.59 18.29 17.52
C ASP A 596 15.92 17.51 16.38
N PRO A 597 16.34 16.26 16.09
CA PRO A 597 15.78 15.45 15.01
C PRO A 597 14.29 15.18 15.14
N LEU A 598 13.79 15.04 16.38
CA LEU A 598 12.36 14.80 16.62
C LEU A 598 11.55 16.07 16.33
N LEU A 599 12.08 17.25 16.72
CA LEU A 599 11.45 18.52 16.40
C LEU A 599 11.48 18.80 14.89
N TYR A 600 12.56 18.41 14.20
CA TYR A 600 12.66 18.51 12.75
C TYR A 600 11.57 17.69 12.06
N ILE A 601 11.33 16.44 12.51
CA ILE A 601 10.25 15.58 11.98
C ILE A 601 8.89 16.28 12.15
N GLU A 602 8.62 16.86 13.33
CA GLU A 602 7.37 17.57 13.62
C GLU A 602 7.20 18.85 12.80
N GLN A 603 8.29 19.47 12.34
CA GLN A 603 8.28 20.66 11.49
C GLN A 603 8.24 20.37 9.99
N LEU A 604 8.21 19.12 9.54
CA LEU A 604 8.09 18.82 8.11
C LEU A 604 6.87 19.50 7.48
N PRO A 605 6.98 19.98 6.22
CA PRO A 605 6.09 21.04 5.69
C PRO A 605 4.65 20.63 5.49
N ASN A 606 4.35 19.36 5.31
CA ASN A 606 2.99 18.90 5.18
C ASN A 606 2.68 17.73 6.12
N ASN A 607 1.42 17.57 6.47
CA ASN A 607 0.96 16.53 7.37
C ASN A 607 1.28 15.13 6.80
N GLU A 608 1.12 14.96 5.50
CA GLU A 608 1.37 13.69 4.82
C GLU A 608 2.82 13.24 4.97
N THR A 609 3.79 14.11 4.66
CA THR A 609 5.23 13.79 4.78
C THR A 609 5.64 13.55 6.24
N ARG A 610 5.10 14.32 7.16
CA ARG A 610 5.35 14.12 8.60
C ARG A 610 4.84 12.77 9.09
N ASP A 611 3.60 12.44 8.74
CA ASP A 611 2.99 11.15 9.08
C ASP A 611 3.73 10.00 8.38
N TYR A 612 4.14 10.19 7.12
CA TYR A 612 4.93 9.23 6.37
C TYR A 612 6.24 8.89 7.10
N VAL A 613 7.03 9.89 7.48
CA VAL A 613 8.31 9.68 8.16
C VAL A 613 8.13 8.97 9.50
N ARG A 614 7.14 9.38 10.30
CA ARG A 614 6.85 8.71 11.59
C ARG A 614 6.45 7.25 11.40
N ARG A 615 5.60 6.96 10.41
CA ARG A 615 5.19 5.58 10.09
C ARG A 615 6.33 4.76 9.53
N ALA A 616 7.16 5.34 8.65
CA ALA A 616 8.31 4.64 8.09
C ALA A 616 9.26 4.17 9.19
N PHE A 617 9.58 5.02 10.17
CA PHE A 617 10.35 4.60 11.34
C PHE A 617 9.62 3.56 12.19
N THR A 618 8.32 3.76 12.47
CA THR A 618 7.52 2.81 13.24
C THR A 618 7.57 1.42 12.59
N TYR A 619 7.35 1.34 11.27
CA TYR A 619 7.37 0.08 10.55
C TYR A 619 8.78 -0.50 10.44
N LEU A 620 9.80 0.34 10.21
CA LEU A 620 11.20 -0.09 10.21
C LEU A 620 11.55 -0.81 11.53
N TRP A 621 11.24 -0.22 12.66
CA TRP A 621 11.57 -0.80 13.96
C TRP A 621 10.76 -2.07 14.27
N ILE A 622 9.49 -2.11 13.92
CA ILE A 622 8.65 -3.30 14.09
C ILE A 622 9.13 -4.43 13.18
N TYR A 623 9.47 -4.15 11.91
CA TYR A 623 9.99 -5.17 11.01
C TYR A 623 11.41 -5.60 11.38
N ALA A 624 12.26 -4.72 11.90
CA ALA A 624 13.56 -5.10 12.44
C ALA A 624 13.42 -6.10 13.61
N ASP A 625 12.52 -5.81 14.56
CA ASP A 625 12.22 -6.73 15.66
C ASP A 625 11.71 -8.08 15.13
N ARG A 626 10.76 -8.07 14.20
CA ARG A 626 10.22 -9.30 13.59
C ARG A 626 11.23 -10.12 12.80
N LEU A 627 12.21 -9.47 12.18
CA LEU A 627 13.29 -10.11 11.43
C LEU A 627 14.50 -10.46 12.32
N GLY A 628 14.46 -10.12 13.62
CA GLY A 628 15.59 -10.30 14.53
C GLY A 628 16.80 -9.44 14.17
N LEU A 629 16.57 -8.30 13.53
CA LEU A 629 17.60 -7.34 13.12
C LEU A 629 17.72 -6.20 14.17
N PRO A 630 18.90 -5.59 14.32
CA PRO A 630 19.08 -4.43 15.19
C PRO A 630 18.34 -3.20 14.63
N SER A 631 17.99 -2.27 15.51
CA SER A 631 17.29 -1.02 15.16
C SER A 631 18.16 0.19 15.51
N PRO A 632 19.27 0.46 14.78
CA PRO A 632 20.20 1.53 15.13
C PRO A 632 19.56 2.92 15.09
N SER A 633 18.62 3.16 14.21
CA SER A 633 17.88 4.43 14.14
C SER A 633 16.98 4.65 15.36
N LEU A 634 16.38 3.60 15.94
CA LEU A 634 15.60 3.67 17.17
C LEU A 634 16.47 4.09 18.35
N GLU A 635 17.63 3.42 18.51
CA GLU A 635 18.60 3.75 19.55
C GLU A 635 19.11 5.20 19.43
N THR A 636 19.42 5.63 18.22
CA THR A 636 19.95 6.95 17.93
C THR A 636 18.90 8.03 18.21
N LEU A 637 17.68 7.89 17.70
CA LEU A 637 16.60 8.84 17.95
C LEU A 637 16.16 8.88 19.42
N ALA A 638 16.21 7.76 20.14
CA ALA A 638 15.92 7.72 21.58
C ALA A 638 16.93 8.56 22.39
N ARG A 639 18.18 8.69 21.90
CA ARG A 639 19.21 9.59 22.46
C ARG A 639 19.10 11.03 21.93
N ASN A 640 18.09 11.32 21.12
CA ASN A 640 17.92 12.60 20.43
C ASN A 640 19.07 12.96 19.48
N GLU A 641 19.64 11.96 18.82
CA GLU A 641 20.69 12.09 17.82
C GLU A 641 20.13 11.84 16.42
N TRP A 642 20.80 12.37 15.39
CA TRP A 642 20.38 12.20 13.99
C TRP A 642 20.74 10.80 13.48
N PRO A 643 19.77 10.01 12.98
CA PRO A 643 20.02 8.65 12.51
C PRO A 643 20.67 8.66 11.12
N ALA A 644 21.77 7.90 10.99
CA ALA A 644 22.49 7.76 9.73
C ALA A 644 21.90 6.64 8.88
N PHE A 645 21.70 6.88 7.58
CA PHE A 645 21.28 5.83 6.64
C PHE A 645 22.30 4.69 6.55
N SER A 646 23.62 5.00 6.60
CA SER A 646 24.67 3.98 6.55
C SER A 646 24.62 2.98 7.71
N ALA A 647 24.05 3.36 8.86
CA ALA A 647 23.85 2.43 9.97
C ALA A 647 22.86 1.33 9.63
N GLU A 648 21.80 1.66 8.91
CA GLU A 648 20.82 0.70 8.39
C GLU A 648 21.36 -0.10 7.20
N GLN A 649 22.18 0.51 6.34
CA GLN A 649 22.80 -0.16 5.20
C GLN A 649 23.84 -1.20 5.62
N GLY A 650 24.59 -0.95 6.69
CA GLY A 650 25.64 -1.85 7.18
C GLY A 650 25.16 -3.24 7.60
N LEU A 651 23.85 -3.44 7.76
CA LEU A 651 23.23 -4.71 8.10
C LEU A 651 23.25 -5.71 6.95
N THR A 652 23.41 -5.28 5.70
CA THR A 652 23.54 -6.16 4.52
C THR A 652 24.97 -6.67 4.29
N GLY A 653 26.00 -5.97 4.83
CA GLY A 653 27.42 -6.24 4.53
C GLY A 653 28.04 -7.46 5.19
N ARG A 654 27.34 -8.19 6.06
CA ARG A 654 27.84 -9.39 6.74
C ARG A 654 27.38 -10.72 6.15
N GLY A 655 26.65 -10.70 5.04
CA GLY A 655 26.08 -11.91 4.46
C GLY A 655 25.94 -11.90 2.94
N SER A 656 26.96 -11.41 2.20
CA SER A 656 26.99 -11.64 0.75
C SER A 656 27.36 -13.09 0.46
N HIS A 657 26.46 -14.00 0.72
CA HIS A 657 26.47 -15.33 0.12
C HIS A 657 25.20 -15.49 -0.70
N THR A 658 25.39 -15.59 -2.00
CA THR A 658 24.42 -15.99 -3.02
C THR A 658 23.59 -17.16 -2.50
N ILE A 659 22.31 -16.92 -2.31
CA ILE A 659 21.35 -18.00 -2.11
C ILE A 659 21.03 -18.54 -3.50
N HIS A 660 21.45 -19.76 -3.78
CA HIS A 660 21.08 -20.54 -4.96
C HIS A 660 19.67 -21.09 -4.82
#